data_081a32b3dbeea3b705c0dda06411b429
#
_entry.id   081a32b3dbeea3b705c0dda06411b429
#
_cell.length_a   1.000
_cell.length_b   1.000
_cell.length_c   1.000
_cell.angle_alpha   90.00
_cell.angle_beta   90.00
_cell.angle_gamma   90.00
#
_symmetry.space_group_name_H-M   'P 1'
#
loop_
_entity.id
_entity.type
_entity.pdbx_description
1 polymer ?
#
loop_
_entity_poly.entity_id
_entity_poly.type
_entity_poly.pdbx_seq_one_letter_code
_entity_poly.pdbx_strand_id
1 'polypeptide(L)'
;VKKSFLVLTFLLTFISALALSGVLHFEHADIVYPEGYEETAKLVGKIFENVRQQVIDLIGNDPGRITIILQDKGTVSNGFTNPLLHKTITLYTWPPESWISFELPLEDWYTYLIIHEFTHMVHLTYQDWFTKLVSIIMGFPYLPQMNGPFGEGTTVFAESSFSKNSGRLNNPYVSDGLYYYAIQSFPSFTYKEIMPPDDFRGGQLYYNFTAGFYKYLVDTYGLEKMKKYIALTSTILPDIEIGLKYKDSFEKVFGKPFDELYTDWIRSLMKLNYSEGDLIYKVPNTKIYKLDLLDEKLAVYFVEVGPATSYVGSVNPRLVFLSKDGKEQGSKTVIALDIKYDKDKTYVLTKGENFGKYENQIWDFTSNKLIAKGNISAFDVDDGNVYIARYDAKKMKTTISGENLELLIDKYVTYMDVNNGKLAMLTSDYQIIVYDLATKNTVVLEDDAMKGPYLRFWGNGLLFTRVDGKYVNPYYYDLTEGKLYKLGENLLVYDFVVDKDELYYVSYIPYSVNTGTGVYRIKAQKQEADLVRYKPEFKFQDKKFQYGSEIAFRIQKMTEPLTWIPIYEYDIENDIRRGYIIFTFGNIENDTFLVLTPVFDFILTDTSFDMTYSQYVGWLTMKDNYQLFVSYYYPTNDYNLTGMLRLGGFSLSPITDVYSYLTFSFKTRNIGLLDSVFSLFTTTSPAVYLNNIGFGLLLSSYAFGMPYNVQVFGLLSNDKLEDLFNSEKIKSNFFIAGLVDVALTKSTTFEGKVTLNLNQPEKAIYDMSIASTLFTDNAFLFGNAIYLRNSGITLGVTNPLAETILQHGIYTHFFVEMYTQGLKLCPSVGVFAPFSELTKPAGESQEFLFYLGLNSSPHGFPLSLFSLSLQTEGY
;
A
#
# COMPACT_ATOMS: atom_id res chain seq x y z
N VAL A 1 -8.15 -43.33 -2.66
CA VAL A 1 -8.68 -42.06 -3.25
C VAL A 1 -8.28 -40.87 -2.42
N LYS A 2 -8.49 -40.81 -1.08
CA LYS A 2 -8.17 -39.65 -0.23
C LYS A 2 -6.68 -39.32 -0.23
N LYS A 3 -5.76 -40.31 -0.07
CA LYS A 3 -4.31 -40.06 -0.09
C LYS A 3 -3.81 -39.59 -1.47
N SER A 4 -4.38 -40.14 -2.55
CA SER A 4 -4.02 -39.75 -3.92
C SER A 4 -4.50 -38.34 -4.26
N PHE A 5 -5.66 -37.94 -3.74
CA PHE A 5 -6.17 -36.56 -3.91
C PHE A 5 -5.29 -35.53 -3.20
N LEU A 6 -4.85 -35.80 -1.97
CA LEU A 6 -3.96 -34.92 -1.22
C LEU A 6 -2.59 -34.76 -1.92
N VAL A 7 -2.02 -35.90 -2.40
CA VAL A 7 -0.77 -35.91 -3.16
C VAL A 7 -0.92 -35.15 -4.49
N LEU A 8 -2.05 -35.32 -5.18
CA LEU A 8 -2.34 -34.65 -6.45
C LEU A 8 -2.52 -33.12 -6.21
N THR A 9 -3.24 -32.73 -5.16
CA THR A 9 -3.42 -31.33 -4.80
C THR A 9 -2.09 -30.69 -4.42
N PHE A 10 -1.27 -31.40 -3.63
CA PHE A 10 0.08 -30.97 -3.28
C PHE A 10 0.99 -30.82 -4.52
N LEU A 11 0.95 -31.80 -5.44
CA LEU A 11 1.68 -31.75 -6.71
C LEU A 11 1.19 -30.62 -7.61
N LEU A 12 -0.11 -30.39 -7.72
CA LEU A 12 -0.70 -29.33 -8.55
C LEU A 12 -0.36 -27.94 -7.98
N THR A 13 -0.41 -27.75 -6.65
CA THR A 13 0.00 -26.50 -6.01
C THR A 13 1.51 -26.29 -6.10
N PHE A 14 2.32 -27.33 -6.01
CA PHE A 14 3.76 -27.25 -6.22
C PHE A 14 4.12 -26.90 -7.66
N ILE A 15 3.44 -27.48 -8.64
CA ILE A 15 3.63 -27.19 -10.08
C ILE A 15 3.17 -25.77 -10.42
N SER A 16 2.07 -25.28 -9.82
CA SER A 16 1.59 -23.90 -10.02
C SER A 16 2.50 -22.83 -9.43
N ALA A 17 3.37 -23.19 -8.48
CA ALA A 17 4.41 -22.33 -7.94
C ALA A 17 5.64 -22.20 -8.87
N LEU A 18 5.75 -23.04 -9.90
CA LEU A 18 6.83 -23.03 -10.89
C LEU A 18 6.42 -22.12 -12.10
N ALA A 19 6.37 -20.83 -11.91
CA ALA A 19 6.26 -19.90 -13.05
C ALA A 19 7.57 -19.97 -13.87
N LEU A 20 7.46 -19.93 -15.19
CA LEU A 20 8.63 -19.85 -16.09
C LEU A 20 9.32 -18.50 -15.89
N SER A 21 10.48 -18.52 -15.26
CA SER A 21 11.30 -17.33 -14.99
C SER A 21 12.79 -17.71 -15.05
N GLY A 22 13.66 -16.75 -14.93
CA GLY A 22 15.10 -16.98 -14.88
C GLY A 22 15.70 -16.47 -13.56
N VAL A 23 16.91 -16.91 -13.27
CA VAL A 23 17.71 -16.36 -12.17
C VAL A 23 19.12 -16.02 -12.63
N LEU A 24 19.60 -14.83 -12.22
CA LEU A 24 20.99 -14.38 -12.40
C LEU A 24 21.64 -14.28 -11.01
N HIS A 25 22.81 -14.92 -10.86
CA HIS A 25 23.59 -14.86 -9.64
C HIS A 25 24.68 -13.82 -9.78
N PHE A 26 24.56 -12.70 -9.09
CA PHE A 26 25.62 -11.70 -8.88
C PHE A 26 26.41 -12.00 -7.61
N GLU A 27 27.41 -11.18 -7.30
CA GLU A 27 28.26 -11.37 -6.14
C GLU A 27 27.48 -11.30 -4.81
N HIS A 28 26.57 -10.32 -4.67
CA HIS A 28 25.82 -10.07 -3.44
C HIS A 28 24.32 -10.22 -3.57
N ALA A 29 23.80 -10.52 -4.77
CA ALA A 29 22.37 -10.71 -5.00
C ALA A 29 22.06 -11.83 -5.98
N ASP A 30 20.88 -12.44 -5.77
CA ASP A 30 20.21 -13.29 -6.76
C ASP A 30 19.05 -12.51 -7.36
N ILE A 31 19.02 -12.37 -8.70
CA ILE A 31 17.96 -11.63 -9.40
C ILE A 31 17.03 -12.63 -10.07
N VAL A 32 15.81 -12.71 -9.59
CA VAL A 32 14.74 -13.56 -10.16
C VAL A 32 13.85 -12.70 -11.05
N TYR A 33 13.55 -13.18 -12.25
CA TYR A 33 12.84 -12.36 -13.24
C TYR A 33 11.87 -13.20 -14.08
N PRO A 34 10.71 -12.66 -14.50
CA PRO A 34 9.75 -13.33 -15.36
C PRO A 34 10.25 -13.39 -16.83
N GLU A 35 9.65 -14.26 -17.63
CA GLU A 35 9.99 -14.42 -19.05
C GLU A 35 9.97 -13.09 -19.82
N GLY A 36 11.05 -12.83 -20.56
CA GLY A 36 11.22 -11.63 -21.37
C GLY A 36 11.86 -10.44 -20.65
N TYR A 37 12.18 -10.54 -19.34
CA TYR A 37 12.81 -9.46 -18.55
C TYR A 37 14.30 -9.69 -18.26
N GLU A 38 14.99 -10.52 -19.04
CA GLU A 38 16.41 -10.83 -18.81
C GLU A 38 17.31 -9.57 -18.88
N GLU A 39 17.11 -8.71 -19.85
CA GLU A 39 17.89 -7.47 -19.95
C GLU A 39 17.64 -6.51 -18.78
N THR A 40 16.39 -6.44 -18.32
CA THR A 40 16.04 -5.70 -17.11
C THR A 40 16.71 -6.29 -15.88
N ALA A 41 16.77 -7.63 -15.76
CA ALA A 41 17.43 -8.31 -14.64
C ALA A 41 18.95 -8.06 -14.63
N LYS A 42 19.59 -8.04 -15.79
CA LYS A 42 21.02 -7.66 -15.93
C LYS A 42 21.25 -6.21 -15.48
N LEU A 43 20.37 -5.30 -15.90
CA LEU A 43 20.42 -3.89 -15.51
C LEU A 43 20.26 -3.74 -13.99
N VAL A 44 19.25 -4.36 -13.40
CA VAL A 44 18.96 -4.33 -11.96
C VAL A 44 20.14 -4.86 -11.15
N GLY A 45 20.71 -6.01 -11.52
CA GLY A 45 21.88 -6.56 -10.83
C GLY A 45 23.12 -5.66 -10.97
N LYS A 46 23.34 -5.08 -12.15
CA LYS A 46 24.40 -4.10 -12.38
C LYS A 46 24.24 -2.87 -11.47
N ILE A 47 23.05 -2.29 -11.40
CA ILE A 47 22.74 -1.13 -10.55
C ILE A 47 23.00 -1.51 -9.09
N PHE A 48 22.41 -2.60 -8.60
CA PHE A 48 22.53 -3.04 -7.22
C PHE A 48 23.99 -3.19 -6.77
N GLU A 49 24.82 -3.91 -7.53
CA GLU A 49 26.23 -4.13 -7.18
C GLU A 49 27.06 -2.82 -7.19
N ASN A 50 26.63 -1.80 -7.93
CA ASN A 50 27.31 -0.52 -7.94
C ASN A 50 26.91 0.39 -6.78
N VAL A 51 25.64 0.38 -6.34
CA VAL A 51 25.15 1.24 -5.25
C VAL A 51 25.29 0.61 -3.87
N ARG A 52 25.42 -0.71 -3.79
CA ARG A 52 25.38 -1.50 -2.56
C ARG A 52 26.26 -0.94 -1.45
N GLN A 53 27.56 -0.74 -1.72
CA GLN A 53 28.50 -0.30 -0.70
C GLN A 53 28.18 1.11 -0.19
N GLN A 54 27.76 2.00 -1.06
CA GLN A 54 27.42 3.37 -0.68
C GLN A 54 26.21 3.38 0.26
N VAL A 55 25.18 2.55 0.00
CA VAL A 55 24.02 2.42 0.89
C VAL A 55 24.42 1.82 2.25
N ILE A 56 25.26 0.80 2.26
CA ILE A 56 25.82 0.23 3.50
C ILE A 56 26.56 1.30 4.30
N ASP A 57 27.36 2.12 3.64
CA ASP A 57 28.14 3.19 4.27
C ASP A 57 27.26 4.29 4.87
N LEU A 58 26.05 4.52 4.35
CA LEU A 58 25.10 5.48 4.93
C LEU A 58 24.51 5.01 6.27
N ILE A 59 24.35 3.70 6.47
CA ILE A 59 23.65 3.15 7.64
C ILE A 59 24.64 2.46 8.62
N GLY A 60 25.63 1.75 8.09
CA GLY A 60 26.61 1.03 8.88
C GLY A 60 26.28 -0.44 9.18
N ASN A 61 25.39 -1.07 8.40
CA ASN A 61 25.02 -2.48 8.52
C ASN A 61 25.11 -3.17 7.17
N ASP A 62 25.66 -4.38 7.11
CA ASP A 62 25.62 -5.23 5.91
C ASP A 62 24.63 -6.38 6.10
N PRO A 63 23.54 -6.42 5.33
CA PRO A 63 22.55 -7.50 5.40
C PRO A 63 23.07 -8.82 4.81
N GLY A 64 24.24 -8.83 4.13
CA GLY A 64 24.78 -9.95 3.38
C GLY A 64 24.11 -10.11 2.00
N ARG A 65 24.05 -11.35 1.53
CA ARG A 65 23.41 -11.69 0.25
C ARG A 65 21.89 -11.57 0.34
N ILE A 66 21.26 -11.01 -0.71
CA ILE A 66 19.80 -10.81 -0.80
C ILE A 66 19.24 -11.42 -2.08
N THR A 67 17.92 -11.51 -2.14
CA THR A 67 17.20 -11.87 -3.38
C THR A 67 16.40 -10.66 -3.88
N ILE A 68 16.57 -10.30 -5.15
CA ILE A 68 15.75 -9.26 -5.81
C ILE A 68 14.81 -9.94 -6.80
N ILE A 69 13.52 -9.65 -6.73
CA ILE A 69 12.48 -10.27 -7.53
C ILE A 69 11.86 -9.19 -8.42
N LEU A 70 11.94 -9.38 -9.74
CA LEU A 70 11.18 -8.57 -10.68
C LEU A 70 9.78 -9.15 -10.85
N GLN A 71 8.76 -8.32 -10.75
CA GLN A 71 7.37 -8.73 -10.95
C GLN A 71 6.68 -7.84 -12.01
N ASP A 72 6.07 -8.49 -13.00
CA ASP A 72 5.21 -7.83 -13.98
C ASP A 72 3.76 -7.84 -13.46
N LYS A 73 3.36 -6.78 -12.76
CA LYS A 73 1.98 -6.56 -12.28
C LYS A 73 1.15 -5.70 -13.25
N GLY A 74 1.63 -5.53 -14.50
CA GLY A 74 1.01 -4.61 -15.46
C GLY A 74 1.36 -3.16 -15.13
N THR A 75 0.38 -2.26 -15.15
CA THR A 75 0.58 -0.80 -15.04
C THR A 75 0.61 -0.28 -13.60
N VAL A 76 1.18 -1.04 -12.66
CA VAL A 76 1.39 -0.60 -11.27
C VAL A 76 2.87 -0.44 -10.99
N SER A 77 3.24 0.74 -10.49
CA SER A 77 4.57 1.04 -10.00
C SER A 77 4.64 0.81 -8.48
N ASN A 78 5.53 -0.04 -8.03
CA ASN A 78 5.81 -0.24 -6.61
C ASN A 78 7.14 -0.98 -6.40
N GLY A 79 7.63 -0.95 -5.18
CA GLY A 79 8.65 -1.82 -4.64
C GLY A 79 8.37 -2.08 -3.17
N PHE A 80 8.90 -3.15 -2.64
CA PHE A 80 8.85 -3.41 -1.20
C PHE A 80 9.96 -4.36 -0.76
N THR A 81 10.40 -4.17 0.46
CA THR A 81 11.42 -4.97 1.13
C THR A 81 10.79 -5.87 2.18
N ASN A 82 11.12 -7.15 2.15
CA ASN A 82 10.82 -8.08 3.22
C ASN A 82 12.13 -8.51 3.92
N PRO A 83 12.46 -7.93 5.06
CA PRO A 83 13.69 -8.25 5.78
C PRO A 83 13.58 -9.55 6.61
N LEU A 84 12.36 -10.02 6.88
CA LEU A 84 12.06 -11.17 7.73
C LEU A 84 12.26 -12.51 7.03
N LEU A 85 11.81 -12.58 5.76
CA LEU A 85 11.71 -13.83 5.02
C LEU A 85 12.62 -13.76 3.79
N HIS A 86 13.62 -14.65 3.70
CA HIS A 86 14.59 -14.74 2.60
C HIS A 86 15.33 -13.44 2.26
N LYS A 87 15.17 -12.35 3.02
CA LYS A 87 15.73 -11.02 2.72
C LYS A 87 15.49 -10.65 1.26
N THR A 88 14.23 -10.46 0.92
CA THR A 88 13.80 -10.20 -0.46
C THR A 88 13.48 -8.73 -0.69
N ILE A 89 13.81 -8.25 -1.88
CA ILE A 89 13.35 -6.97 -2.43
C ILE A 89 12.53 -7.30 -3.68
N THR A 90 11.29 -6.85 -3.72
CA THR A 90 10.43 -7.00 -4.90
C THR A 90 10.32 -5.67 -5.62
N LEU A 91 10.56 -5.68 -6.94
CA LEU A 91 10.51 -4.50 -7.81
C LEU A 91 9.47 -4.73 -8.90
N TYR A 92 8.49 -3.83 -9.03
CA TYR A 92 7.56 -3.85 -10.14
C TYR A 92 8.18 -3.19 -11.38
N THR A 93 7.91 -3.79 -12.54
CA THR A 93 8.57 -3.40 -13.79
C THR A 93 7.97 -2.15 -14.46
N TRP A 94 6.86 -1.63 -13.96
CA TRP A 94 6.20 -0.44 -14.48
C TRP A 94 6.67 0.82 -13.74
N PRO A 95 7.15 1.85 -14.44
CA PRO A 95 7.49 3.13 -13.83
C PRO A 95 6.25 3.92 -13.38
N PRO A 96 6.38 4.89 -12.47
CA PRO A 96 5.24 5.65 -11.96
C PRO A 96 4.70 6.65 -12.99
N GLU A 97 3.44 6.99 -12.81
CA GLU A 97 2.72 8.01 -13.57
C GLU A 97 3.33 9.41 -13.32
N SER A 98 3.02 10.37 -14.20
CA SER A 98 3.62 11.72 -14.22
C SER A 98 3.56 12.45 -12.88
N TRP A 99 2.39 12.48 -12.24
CA TRP A 99 2.23 13.17 -10.95
C TRP A 99 2.98 12.48 -9.80
N ILE A 100 3.07 11.16 -9.81
CA ILE A 100 3.89 10.40 -8.86
C ILE A 100 5.37 10.64 -9.15
N SER A 101 5.79 10.65 -10.41
CA SER A 101 7.17 10.92 -10.81
C SER A 101 7.68 12.28 -10.36
N PHE A 102 6.81 13.29 -10.28
CA PHE A 102 7.19 14.58 -9.73
C PHE A 102 7.37 14.56 -8.21
N GLU A 103 6.52 13.81 -7.50
CA GLU A 103 6.60 13.70 -6.04
C GLU A 103 7.69 12.75 -5.57
N LEU A 104 8.00 11.75 -6.40
CA LEU A 104 9.11 10.82 -6.25
C LEU A 104 10.12 11.09 -7.37
N PRO A 105 10.90 12.17 -7.33
CA PRO A 105 11.79 12.53 -8.44
C PRO A 105 12.77 11.42 -8.74
N LEU A 106 12.77 10.96 -10.00
CA LEU A 106 13.61 9.87 -10.44
C LEU A 106 14.11 10.14 -11.86
N GLU A 107 15.42 10.02 -12.06
CA GLU A 107 16.03 10.02 -13.38
C GLU A 107 15.96 8.62 -14.02
N ASP A 108 16.00 7.58 -13.18
CA ASP A 108 15.88 6.18 -13.57
C ASP A 108 15.11 5.39 -12.51
N TRP A 109 14.02 4.74 -12.91
CA TRP A 109 13.12 4.00 -12.03
C TRP A 109 13.82 2.91 -11.20
N TYR A 110 14.65 2.10 -11.86
CA TYR A 110 15.28 0.99 -11.16
C TYR A 110 16.38 1.44 -10.21
N THR A 111 17.16 2.44 -10.58
CA THR A 111 18.19 3.01 -9.70
C THR A 111 17.57 3.59 -8.44
N TYR A 112 16.53 4.41 -8.60
CA TYR A 112 15.80 5.00 -7.49
C TYR A 112 15.22 3.92 -6.56
N LEU A 113 14.49 2.96 -7.13
CA LEU A 113 13.80 1.94 -6.36
C LEU A 113 14.77 0.99 -5.63
N ILE A 114 15.87 0.60 -6.29
CA ILE A 114 16.90 -0.25 -5.67
C ILE A 114 17.54 0.47 -4.47
N ILE A 115 17.88 1.74 -4.59
CA ILE A 115 18.47 2.51 -3.49
C ILE A 115 17.49 2.58 -2.33
N HIS A 116 16.21 2.91 -2.60
CA HIS A 116 15.16 3.00 -1.60
C HIS A 116 14.97 1.67 -0.86
N GLU A 117 14.66 0.60 -1.60
CA GLU A 117 14.35 -0.71 -1.01
C GLU A 117 15.56 -1.38 -0.36
N PHE A 118 16.74 -1.22 -0.93
CA PHE A 118 17.96 -1.76 -0.30
C PHE A 118 18.33 -0.99 0.98
N THR A 119 18.02 0.30 1.06
CA THR A 119 18.18 1.05 2.31
C THR A 119 17.29 0.50 3.41
N HIS A 120 16.03 0.15 3.10
CA HIS A 120 15.19 -0.58 4.04
C HIS A 120 15.85 -1.90 4.49
N MET A 121 16.35 -2.70 3.56
CA MET A 121 17.00 -3.97 3.89
C MET A 121 18.18 -3.76 4.85
N VAL A 122 19.04 -2.79 4.57
CA VAL A 122 20.20 -2.45 5.41
C VAL A 122 19.77 -1.95 6.78
N HIS A 123 18.78 -1.03 6.83
CA HIS A 123 18.30 -0.40 8.06
C HIS A 123 17.52 -1.40 8.93
N LEU A 124 16.51 -2.06 8.37
CA LEU A 124 15.60 -2.91 9.15
C LEU A 124 16.27 -4.19 9.66
N THR A 125 17.28 -4.71 8.96
CA THR A 125 18.05 -5.89 9.42
C THR A 125 19.13 -5.58 10.43
N TYR A 126 19.29 -4.31 10.84
CA TYR A 126 20.30 -3.96 11.83
C TYR A 126 19.90 -4.51 13.21
N GLN A 127 20.75 -5.36 13.77
CA GLN A 127 20.60 -5.97 15.09
C GLN A 127 21.93 -5.92 15.82
N ASP A 128 21.91 -5.61 17.13
CA ASP A 128 23.09 -5.83 17.98
C ASP A 128 23.33 -7.34 18.20
N TRP A 129 24.47 -7.68 18.77
CA TRP A 129 24.85 -9.08 18.98
C TRP A 129 23.86 -9.83 19.90
N PHE A 130 23.32 -9.16 20.91
CA PHE A 130 22.40 -9.77 21.87
C PHE A 130 21.04 -10.05 21.21
N THR A 131 20.53 -9.13 20.44
CA THR A 131 19.30 -9.30 19.66
C THR A 131 19.44 -10.44 18.64
N LYS A 132 20.60 -10.57 17.99
CA LYS A 132 20.88 -11.72 17.10
C LYS A 132 20.84 -13.04 17.85
N LEU A 133 21.46 -13.12 19.04
CA LEU A 133 21.43 -14.32 19.88
C LEU A 133 20.01 -14.69 20.30
N VAL A 134 19.23 -13.72 20.76
CA VAL A 134 17.82 -13.94 21.14
C VAL A 134 17.00 -14.41 19.94
N SER A 135 17.19 -13.80 18.76
CA SER A 135 16.50 -14.20 17.52
C SER A 135 16.81 -15.68 17.16
N ILE A 136 18.04 -16.12 17.31
CA ILE A 136 18.43 -17.52 17.08
C ILE A 136 17.74 -18.44 18.08
N ILE A 137 17.73 -18.09 19.37
CA ILE A 137 17.10 -18.92 20.42
C ILE A 137 15.60 -19.03 20.22
N MET A 138 14.96 -17.92 19.86
CA MET A 138 13.52 -17.88 19.61
C MET A 138 13.10 -18.47 18.26
N GLY A 139 14.07 -18.75 17.36
CA GLY A 139 13.81 -19.25 16.01
C GLY A 139 13.06 -18.27 15.11
N PHE A 140 13.06 -16.98 15.47
CA PHE A 140 12.36 -15.92 14.77
C PHE A 140 13.22 -14.64 14.79
N PRO A 141 13.48 -14.00 13.63
CA PRO A 141 14.29 -12.79 13.58
C PRO A 141 13.53 -11.62 14.20
N TYR A 142 13.96 -11.19 15.38
CA TYR A 142 13.46 -9.97 15.98
C TYR A 142 14.20 -8.77 15.40
N LEU A 143 13.50 -7.89 14.68
CA LEU A 143 14.06 -6.74 13.98
C LEU A 143 13.64 -5.44 14.68
N PRO A 144 14.46 -4.86 15.58
CA PRO A 144 14.09 -3.70 16.38
C PRO A 144 13.71 -2.47 15.57
N GLN A 145 14.31 -2.31 14.38
CA GLN A 145 14.07 -1.15 13.52
C GLN A 145 12.76 -1.19 12.72
N MET A 146 12.06 -2.32 12.67
CA MET A 146 10.77 -2.38 11.95
C MET A 146 9.71 -1.41 12.51
N ASN A 147 9.76 -1.15 13.81
CA ASN A 147 8.90 -0.17 14.47
C ASN A 147 9.73 1.01 15.03
N GLY A 148 10.95 1.19 14.53
CA GLY A 148 11.86 2.25 14.95
C GLY A 148 11.59 3.57 14.23
N PRO A 149 12.18 4.69 14.74
CA PRO A 149 12.05 5.97 14.07
C PRO A 149 12.82 6.01 12.75
N PHE A 150 12.42 6.91 11.87
CA PHE A 150 13.06 7.15 10.57
C PHE A 150 12.98 5.99 9.56
N GLY A 151 12.08 5.02 9.72
CA GLY A 151 11.96 3.89 8.78
C GLY A 151 11.99 4.35 7.32
N GLU A 152 11.04 5.19 6.94
CA GLU A 152 10.97 5.79 5.59
C GLU A 152 11.91 6.98 5.41
N GLY A 153 12.13 7.77 6.45
CA GLY A 153 13.03 8.93 6.36
C GLY A 153 14.46 8.59 5.99
N THR A 154 14.95 7.44 6.43
CA THR A 154 16.28 6.93 6.08
C THR A 154 16.40 6.61 4.60
N THR A 155 15.36 5.99 4.02
CA THR A 155 15.32 5.62 2.59
C THR A 155 15.20 6.85 1.69
N VAL A 156 14.35 7.82 2.09
CA VAL A 156 14.21 9.10 1.37
C VAL A 156 15.50 9.91 1.42
N PHE A 157 16.23 9.87 2.53
CA PHE A 157 17.56 10.47 2.61
C PHE A 157 18.55 9.78 1.66
N ALA A 158 18.57 8.46 1.65
CA ALA A 158 19.47 7.69 0.79
C ALA A 158 19.19 7.96 -0.71
N GLU A 159 17.93 7.83 -1.17
CA GLU A 159 17.56 8.07 -2.56
C GLU A 159 17.93 9.46 -3.06
N SER A 160 17.93 10.45 -2.15
CA SER A 160 18.26 11.85 -2.45
C SER A 160 19.76 12.16 -2.42
N SER A 161 20.59 11.22 -1.98
CA SER A 161 22.04 11.40 -1.80
C SER A 161 22.85 10.99 -3.03
N PHE A 162 22.23 10.34 -4.04
CA PHE A 162 22.93 9.78 -5.20
C PHE A 162 22.90 10.67 -6.45
N SER A 163 21.89 11.51 -6.62
CA SER A 163 21.76 12.44 -7.74
C SER A 163 21.01 13.70 -7.32
N LYS A 164 21.33 14.84 -7.93
CA LYS A 164 20.62 16.11 -7.70
C LYS A 164 19.22 16.15 -8.30
N ASN A 165 18.96 15.33 -9.31
CA ASN A 165 17.66 15.25 -9.99
C ASN A 165 16.85 14.02 -9.54
N SER A 166 17.28 13.33 -8.50
CA SER A 166 16.58 12.16 -7.97
C SER A 166 16.42 12.25 -6.45
N GLY A 167 15.32 11.70 -5.96
CA GLY A 167 14.98 11.68 -4.54
C GLY A 167 14.18 12.88 -4.04
N ARG A 168 13.29 12.61 -3.10
CA ARG A 168 12.29 13.58 -2.60
C ARG A 168 12.89 14.83 -1.98
N LEU A 169 14.04 14.73 -1.29
CA LEU A 169 14.69 15.88 -0.66
C LEU A 169 15.27 16.88 -1.67
N ASN A 170 15.41 16.49 -2.94
CA ASN A 170 15.87 17.37 -4.01
C ASN A 170 14.72 18.09 -4.74
N ASN A 171 13.46 17.77 -4.39
CA ASN A 171 12.29 18.50 -4.88
C ASN A 171 11.71 19.39 -3.77
N PRO A 172 11.85 20.70 -3.84
CA PRO A 172 11.36 21.61 -2.80
C PRO A 172 9.84 21.56 -2.62
N TYR A 173 9.06 21.12 -3.62
CA TYR A 173 7.62 20.96 -3.46
C TYR A 173 7.26 19.90 -2.40
N VAL A 174 7.97 18.79 -2.34
CA VAL A 174 7.72 17.71 -1.38
C VAL A 174 8.70 17.67 -0.21
N SER A 175 9.63 18.62 -0.12
CA SER A 175 10.60 18.77 0.96
C SER A 175 10.44 20.12 1.67
N ASP A 176 11.38 21.02 1.52
CA ASP A 176 11.43 22.30 2.24
C ASP A 176 10.13 23.12 2.17
N GLY A 177 9.48 23.15 1.02
CA GLY A 177 8.20 23.84 0.85
C GLY A 177 7.06 23.16 1.59
N LEU A 178 6.98 21.82 1.49
CA LEU A 178 6.01 21.04 2.25
C LEU A 178 6.21 21.25 3.77
N TYR A 179 7.45 21.21 4.24
CA TYR A 179 7.75 21.42 5.66
C TYR A 179 7.34 22.81 6.12
N TYR A 180 7.68 23.85 5.34
CA TYR A 180 7.32 25.24 5.63
C TYR A 180 5.83 25.41 5.85
N TYR A 181 4.98 24.86 4.97
CA TYR A 181 3.52 24.97 5.13
C TYR A 181 2.99 24.03 6.22
N ALA A 182 3.60 22.86 6.41
CA ALA A 182 3.19 21.91 7.46
C ALA A 182 3.39 22.50 8.85
N ILE A 183 4.55 23.12 9.15
CA ILE A 183 4.82 23.71 10.46
C ILE A 183 3.90 24.88 10.80
N GLN A 184 3.40 25.61 9.82
CA GLN A 184 2.41 26.68 10.04
C GLN A 184 1.03 26.11 10.45
N SER A 185 0.70 24.92 9.92
CA SER A 185 -0.58 24.26 10.19
C SER A 185 -0.57 23.47 11.49
N PHE A 186 0.59 23.00 11.94
CA PHE A 186 0.77 22.11 13.07
C PHE A 186 1.92 22.60 13.97
N PRO A 187 1.66 23.56 14.86
CA PRO A 187 2.71 24.16 15.69
C PRO A 187 3.30 23.20 16.73
N SER A 188 2.67 22.05 16.98
CA SER A 188 3.12 21.06 17.96
C SER A 188 3.31 19.68 17.34
N PHE A 189 4.42 19.49 16.64
CA PHE A 189 4.88 18.15 16.30
C PHE A 189 5.53 17.49 17.51
N THR A 190 5.36 16.20 17.64
CA THR A 190 5.90 15.41 18.73
C THR A 190 6.83 14.32 18.19
N TYR A 191 7.51 13.65 19.07
CA TYR A 191 8.32 12.48 18.74
C TYR A 191 7.53 11.41 17.93
N LYS A 192 6.22 11.32 18.11
CA LYS A 192 5.37 10.34 17.44
C LYS A 192 5.34 10.50 15.91
N GLU A 193 5.51 11.72 15.40
CA GLU A 193 5.48 11.99 13.97
C GLU A 193 6.68 11.42 13.19
N ILE A 194 7.75 11.03 13.87
CA ILE A 194 8.90 10.33 13.24
C ILE A 194 8.83 8.81 13.36
N MET A 195 7.77 8.26 13.97
CA MET A 195 7.58 6.83 14.20
C MET A 195 6.60 6.23 13.19
N PRO A 196 6.79 4.98 12.78
CA PRO A 196 5.81 4.26 11.99
C PRO A 196 4.56 3.88 12.82
N PRO A 197 3.47 3.44 12.18
CA PRO A 197 3.23 3.45 10.74
C PRO A 197 2.88 4.83 10.23
N ASP A 198 2.87 4.94 8.92
CA ASP A 198 2.81 6.13 8.11
C ASP A 198 1.40 6.73 7.93
N ASP A 199 0.58 6.80 8.95
CA ASP A 199 -0.72 7.49 8.88
C ASP A 199 -0.64 8.99 9.14
N PHE A 200 0.57 9.50 9.38
CA PHE A 200 0.79 10.90 9.59
C PHE A 200 0.48 11.71 8.32
N ARG A 201 -0.61 12.47 8.37
CA ARG A 201 -1.01 13.40 7.32
C ARG A 201 -1.12 12.77 5.92
N GLY A 202 -1.65 11.54 5.85
CA GLY A 202 -1.84 10.84 4.59
C GLY A 202 -0.60 10.15 4.03
N GLY A 203 0.33 9.77 4.87
CA GLY A 203 1.51 8.99 4.50
C GLY A 203 2.65 9.82 3.95
N GLN A 204 2.46 10.59 2.89
CA GLN A 204 3.52 11.39 2.26
C GLN A 204 4.25 12.33 3.23
N LEU A 205 3.53 12.94 4.15
CA LEU A 205 4.14 13.84 5.12
C LEU A 205 5.05 13.07 6.09
N TYR A 206 4.71 11.83 6.46
CA TYR A 206 5.59 10.96 7.23
C TYR A 206 6.91 10.71 6.51
N TYR A 207 6.87 10.24 5.26
CA TYR A 207 8.07 9.98 4.45
C TYR A 207 8.98 11.21 4.37
N ASN A 208 8.40 12.31 3.95
CA ASN A 208 9.16 13.53 3.64
C ASN A 208 9.62 14.26 4.92
N PHE A 209 8.75 14.37 5.91
CA PHE A 209 9.02 15.10 7.14
C PHE A 209 10.08 14.41 8.00
N THR A 210 10.00 13.07 8.14
CA THR A 210 11.04 12.30 8.82
C THR A 210 12.38 12.37 8.10
N ALA A 211 12.39 12.39 6.76
CA ALA A 211 13.59 12.56 5.97
C ALA A 211 14.21 13.95 6.12
N GLY A 212 13.41 15.01 6.19
CA GLY A 212 13.86 16.37 6.42
C GLY A 212 14.56 16.52 7.77
N PHE A 213 13.97 15.96 8.82
CA PHE A 213 14.59 15.95 10.15
C PHE A 213 15.86 15.08 10.19
N TYR A 214 15.83 13.90 9.55
CA TYR A 214 17.02 13.06 9.40
C TYR A 214 18.17 13.81 8.71
N LYS A 215 17.87 14.45 7.58
CA LYS A 215 18.83 15.28 6.84
C LYS A 215 19.40 16.42 7.71
N TYR A 216 18.55 17.13 8.45
CA TYR A 216 18.97 18.19 9.37
C TYR A 216 19.98 17.65 10.41
N LEU A 217 19.72 16.48 10.99
CA LEU A 217 20.64 15.87 11.95
C LEU A 217 21.97 15.49 11.30
N VAL A 218 21.95 14.93 10.10
CA VAL A 218 23.16 14.59 9.35
C VAL A 218 23.96 15.84 8.97
N ASP A 219 23.31 16.88 8.44
CA ASP A 219 23.96 18.12 8.02
C ASP A 219 24.56 18.89 9.22
N THR A 220 23.91 18.82 10.38
CA THR A 220 24.32 19.58 11.58
C THR A 220 25.35 18.83 12.43
N TYR A 221 25.18 17.54 12.58
CA TYR A 221 25.96 16.73 13.54
C TYR A 221 26.86 15.66 12.89
N GLY A 222 26.70 15.43 11.60
CA GLY A 222 27.45 14.45 10.81
C GLY A 222 26.82 13.06 10.76
N LEU A 223 27.07 12.36 9.66
CA LEU A 223 26.54 11.02 9.37
C LEU A 223 26.95 9.99 10.44
N GLU A 224 28.17 10.06 10.98
CA GLU A 224 28.66 9.10 11.98
C GLU A 224 27.85 9.13 13.29
N LYS A 225 27.33 10.29 13.70
CA LYS A 225 26.40 10.36 14.84
C LYS A 225 25.06 9.70 14.52
N MET A 226 24.58 9.87 13.29
CA MET A 226 23.34 9.23 12.88
C MET A 226 23.46 7.72 12.84
N LYS A 227 24.57 7.17 12.31
CA LYS A 227 24.88 5.73 12.38
C LYS A 227 24.92 5.22 13.81
N LYS A 228 25.58 5.98 14.72
CA LYS A 228 25.62 5.64 16.14
C LYS A 228 24.23 5.61 16.76
N TYR A 229 23.32 6.53 16.37
CA TYR A 229 21.94 6.53 16.83
C TYR A 229 21.20 5.26 16.37
N ILE A 230 21.29 4.91 15.10
CA ILE A 230 20.68 3.68 14.55
C ILE A 230 21.23 2.45 15.28
N ALA A 231 22.56 2.34 15.45
CA ALA A 231 23.17 1.22 16.16
C ALA A 231 22.69 1.09 17.61
N LEU A 232 22.56 2.22 18.33
CA LEU A 232 22.10 2.26 19.72
C LEU A 232 20.64 1.84 19.88
N THR A 233 19.80 2.11 18.86
CA THR A 233 18.39 1.76 18.86
C THR A 233 18.09 0.36 18.30
N SER A 234 19.10 -0.34 17.74
CA SER A 234 18.98 -1.66 17.12
C SER A 234 19.13 -2.83 18.11
N THR A 235 18.47 -2.75 19.26
CA THR A 235 18.53 -3.76 20.34
C THR A 235 17.15 -4.17 20.83
N ILE A 236 17.02 -5.44 21.23
CA ILE A 236 15.81 -5.99 21.86
C ILE A 236 15.67 -5.58 23.34
N LEU A 237 16.75 -5.10 23.95
CA LEU A 237 16.72 -4.75 25.37
C LEU A 237 15.54 -3.78 25.64
N PRO A 238 14.57 -4.18 26.46
CA PRO A 238 13.37 -3.39 26.65
C PRO A 238 13.69 -2.09 27.38
N ASP A 239 13.29 -0.98 26.79
CA ASP A 239 12.92 0.18 27.58
C ASP A 239 11.49 -0.08 28.06
N ILE A 240 11.34 -0.19 29.36
CA ILE A 240 10.04 -0.38 30.01
C ILE A 240 9.14 0.86 29.78
N GLU A 241 9.72 1.97 29.37
CA GLU A 241 9.04 3.22 29.13
C GLU A 241 8.66 3.39 27.66
N ILE A 242 7.39 3.60 27.39
CA ILE A 242 6.80 3.72 26.04
C ILE A 242 7.51 4.82 25.23
N GLY A 243 8.26 4.42 24.22
CA GLY A 243 8.95 5.32 23.29
C GLY A 243 10.14 6.11 23.85
N LEU A 244 10.48 6.02 25.12
CA LEU A 244 11.57 6.79 25.74
C LEU A 244 12.96 6.35 25.32
N LYS A 245 13.15 5.08 25.00
CA LYS A 245 14.39 4.54 24.45
C LYS A 245 14.94 5.39 23.29
N TYR A 246 14.08 5.73 22.35
CA TYR A 246 14.47 6.51 21.19
C TYR A 246 14.78 7.97 21.56
N LYS A 247 14.01 8.58 22.46
CA LYS A 247 14.22 9.94 22.97
C LYS A 247 15.54 10.06 23.72
N ASP A 248 15.80 9.17 24.66
CA ASP A 248 17.05 9.15 25.43
C ASP A 248 18.28 8.94 24.56
N SER A 249 18.14 8.18 23.47
CA SER A 249 19.22 7.94 22.52
C SER A 249 19.61 9.21 21.76
N PHE A 250 18.67 10.16 21.53
CA PHE A 250 19.01 11.46 20.97
C PHE A 250 19.96 12.25 21.88
N GLU A 251 19.65 12.35 23.17
CA GLU A 251 20.51 13.06 24.12
C GLU A 251 21.90 12.40 24.23
N LYS A 252 21.93 11.07 24.32
CA LYS A 252 23.20 10.30 24.39
C LYS A 252 24.10 10.48 23.16
N VAL A 253 23.52 10.65 21.97
CA VAL A 253 24.27 10.73 20.72
C VAL A 253 24.55 12.17 20.30
N PHE A 254 23.54 13.03 20.35
CA PHE A 254 23.63 14.39 19.83
C PHE A 254 23.96 15.43 20.91
N GLY A 255 23.81 15.07 22.22
CA GLY A 255 24.07 15.96 23.36
C GLY A 255 22.91 16.91 23.65
N LYS A 256 21.75 16.68 23.04
CA LYS A 256 20.51 17.44 23.22
C LYS A 256 19.31 16.51 23.21
N PRO A 257 18.27 16.79 24.01
CA PRO A 257 17.04 16.04 23.96
C PRO A 257 16.32 16.24 22.60
N PHE A 258 15.47 15.28 22.23
CA PHE A 258 14.72 15.30 20.97
C PHE A 258 13.99 16.64 20.76
N ASP A 259 13.26 17.11 21.76
CA ASP A 259 12.41 18.30 21.65
C ASP A 259 13.23 19.57 21.35
N GLU A 260 14.49 19.68 21.83
CA GLU A 260 15.38 20.79 21.51
C GLU A 260 15.91 20.69 20.07
N LEU A 261 16.40 19.51 19.66
CA LEU A 261 16.88 19.26 18.29
C LEU A 261 15.78 19.54 17.27
N TYR A 262 14.57 19.08 17.57
CA TYR A 262 13.41 19.24 16.72
C TYR A 262 12.98 20.72 16.59
N THR A 263 12.97 21.43 17.73
CA THR A 263 12.70 22.88 17.75
C THR A 263 13.73 23.66 16.94
N ASP A 264 15.00 23.28 17.02
CA ASP A 264 16.07 23.94 16.25
C ASP A 264 15.88 23.71 14.74
N TRP A 265 15.48 22.51 14.33
CA TRP A 265 15.12 22.22 12.94
C TRP A 265 13.93 23.06 12.48
N ILE A 266 12.82 23.07 13.22
CA ILE A 266 11.63 23.88 12.92
C ILE A 266 11.99 25.37 12.76
N ARG A 267 12.82 25.92 13.66
CA ARG A 267 13.29 27.30 13.53
C ARG A 267 14.10 27.53 12.25
N SER A 268 14.82 26.52 11.76
CA SER A 268 15.54 26.63 10.48
C SER A 268 14.60 26.74 9.29
N LEU A 269 13.49 26.02 9.31
CA LEU A 269 12.47 26.03 8.26
C LEU A 269 11.69 27.36 8.23
N MET A 270 11.48 28.01 9.36
CA MET A 270 10.81 29.32 9.44
C MET A 270 11.58 30.46 8.73
N LYS A 271 12.82 30.21 8.33
CA LYS A 271 13.63 31.18 7.53
C LYS A 271 13.32 31.07 6.02
N LEU A 272 12.59 30.04 5.59
CA LEU A 272 12.15 29.94 4.21
C LEU A 272 11.06 30.98 3.93
N ASN A 273 10.99 31.43 2.68
CA ASN A 273 9.99 32.40 2.25
C ASN A 273 9.55 32.06 0.81
N TYR A 274 8.26 31.92 0.61
CA TYR A 274 7.65 31.69 -0.69
C TYR A 274 6.70 32.84 -1.02
N SER A 275 6.72 33.28 -2.27
CA SER A 275 5.75 34.25 -2.77
C SER A 275 4.37 33.56 -2.96
N GLU A 276 3.31 34.26 -2.59
CA GLU A 276 1.94 33.78 -2.72
C GLU A 276 1.13 34.79 -3.55
N GLY A 277 0.26 34.27 -4.40
CA GLY A 277 -0.74 35.06 -5.12
C GLY A 277 -2.04 35.20 -4.36
N ASP A 278 -3.05 35.73 -5.04
CA ASP A 278 -4.42 35.76 -4.53
C ASP A 278 -5.01 34.35 -4.49
N LEU A 279 -5.31 33.83 -3.31
CA LEU A 279 -5.99 32.55 -3.15
C LEU A 279 -7.46 32.66 -3.60
N ILE A 280 -7.80 32.01 -4.72
CA ILE A 280 -9.16 32.07 -5.29
C ILE A 280 -10.03 30.87 -4.96
N TYR A 281 -9.39 29.71 -4.72
CA TYR A 281 -10.08 28.47 -4.33
C TYR A 281 -9.24 27.66 -3.39
N LYS A 282 -9.85 27.14 -2.31
CA LYS A 282 -9.13 26.28 -1.35
C LYS A 282 -9.91 25.02 -1.08
N VAL A 283 -9.19 23.91 -0.98
CA VAL A 283 -9.74 22.64 -0.56
C VAL A 283 -8.95 22.18 0.67
N PRO A 284 -9.53 22.30 1.88
CA PRO A 284 -8.86 21.87 3.08
C PRO A 284 -8.70 20.33 3.09
N ASN A 285 -7.62 19.84 3.67
CA ASN A 285 -7.29 18.41 3.76
C ASN A 285 -7.21 17.69 2.40
N THR A 286 -6.86 18.39 1.34
CA THR A 286 -7.02 17.87 -0.02
C THR A 286 -5.82 18.21 -0.85
N LYS A 287 -5.48 17.30 -1.77
CA LYS A 287 -4.46 17.53 -2.77
C LYS A 287 -5.10 17.74 -4.13
N ILE A 288 -4.83 18.88 -4.74
CA ILE A 288 -5.16 19.16 -6.14
C ILE A 288 -4.07 18.51 -7.00
N TYR A 289 -4.47 17.61 -7.87
CA TYR A 289 -3.58 16.89 -8.77
C TYR A 289 -3.49 17.51 -10.15
N LYS A 290 -4.50 18.24 -10.60
CA LYS A 290 -4.50 18.86 -11.93
C LYS A 290 -5.34 20.13 -11.97
N LEU A 291 -4.85 21.10 -12.74
CA LEU A 291 -5.52 22.36 -13.06
C LEU A 291 -5.51 22.55 -14.58
N ASP A 292 -6.66 22.70 -15.19
CA ASP A 292 -6.79 23.00 -16.60
C ASP A 292 -7.65 24.25 -16.82
N LEU A 293 -7.45 24.92 -17.95
CA LEU A 293 -8.25 26.06 -18.41
C LEU A 293 -9.13 25.63 -19.57
N LEU A 294 -10.45 25.74 -19.40
CA LEU A 294 -11.47 25.42 -20.38
C LEU A 294 -12.25 26.69 -20.71
N ASP A 295 -11.92 27.34 -21.83
CA ASP A 295 -12.49 28.63 -22.24
C ASP A 295 -12.52 29.66 -21.09
N GLU A 296 -13.67 29.87 -20.46
CA GLU A 296 -13.87 30.82 -19.36
C GLU A 296 -13.89 30.19 -17.96
N LYS A 297 -13.52 28.89 -17.85
CA LYS A 297 -13.59 28.11 -16.61
C LYS A 297 -12.26 27.45 -16.28
N LEU A 298 -12.00 27.28 -14.99
CA LEU A 298 -10.94 26.43 -14.49
C LEU A 298 -11.51 25.05 -14.14
N ALA A 299 -10.82 23.99 -14.56
CA ALA A 299 -11.13 22.62 -14.16
C ALA A 299 -10.10 22.16 -13.16
N VAL A 300 -10.54 21.76 -11.97
CA VAL A 300 -9.68 21.38 -10.84
C VAL A 300 -9.97 19.94 -10.44
N TYR A 301 -8.99 19.05 -10.59
CA TYR A 301 -9.11 17.68 -10.14
C TYR A 301 -8.38 17.49 -8.81
N PHE A 302 -9.10 16.94 -7.84
CA PHE A 302 -8.52 16.66 -6.53
C PHE A 302 -9.06 15.37 -5.91
N VAL A 303 -8.29 14.85 -4.95
CA VAL A 303 -8.68 13.73 -4.10
C VAL A 303 -8.45 14.17 -2.65
N GLU A 304 -9.42 13.98 -1.80
CA GLU A 304 -9.23 14.19 -0.37
C GLU A 304 -8.34 13.08 0.21
N VAL A 305 -7.36 13.48 0.99
CA VAL A 305 -6.55 12.54 1.77
C VAL A 305 -7.25 12.32 3.10
N GLY A 306 -7.82 11.13 3.29
CA GLY A 306 -8.38 10.74 4.58
C GLY A 306 -7.28 10.46 5.60
N PRO A 307 -7.57 10.45 6.92
CA PRO A 307 -6.73 9.75 7.85
C PRO A 307 -6.63 8.30 7.34
N ALA A 308 -5.43 7.74 7.33
CA ALA A 308 -5.21 6.37 6.88
C ALA A 308 -5.86 5.39 7.87
N THR A 309 -7.19 5.30 7.82
CA THR A 309 -7.87 4.15 8.35
C THR A 309 -7.70 3.01 7.35
N SER A 310 -7.57 1.80 7.82
CA SER A 310 -7.29 0.62 7.00
C SER A 310 -8.30 0.33 5.87
N TYR A 311 -9.34 1.11 5.75
CA TYR A 311 -10.45 0.93 4.81
C TYR A 311 -10.68 2.11 3.87
N VAL A 312 -10.17 3.29 4.20
CA VAL A 312 -10.51 4.49 3.43
C VAL A 312 -9.27 4.94 2.67
N GLY A 313 -9.16 4.49 1.45
CA GLY A 313 -8.20 5.00 0.49
C GLY A 313 -8.53 6.44 0.07
N SER A 314 -8.40 6.76 -1.19
CA SER A 314 -8.81 8.05 -1.75
C SER A 314 -10.30 8.26 -1.51
N VAL A 315 -10.66 9.28 -0.77
CA VAL A 315 -12.05 9.68 -0.56
C VAL A 315 -12.37 10.94 -1.36
N ASN A 316 -13.62 11.07 -1.77
CA ASN A 316 -14.18 12.22 -2.46
C ASN A 316 -13.33 12.69 -3.67
N PRO A 317 -12.98 11.79 -4.62
CA PRO A 317 -12.30 12.18 -5.85
C PRO A 317 -13.25 13.03 -6.70
N ARG A 318 -12.88 14.30 -6.93
CA ARG A 318 -13.75 15.26 -7.61
C ARG A 318 -13.04 16.02 -8.72
N LEU A 319 -13.72 16.16 -9.84
CA LEU A 319 -13.45 17.16 -10.86
C LEU A 319 -14.44 18.32 -10.67
N VAL A 320 -13.93 19.47 -10.33
CA VAL A 320 -14.73 20.69 -10.06
C VAL A 320 -14.46 21.73 -11.12
N PHE A 321 -15.52 22.37 -11.62
CA PHE A 321 -15.43 23.48 -12.55
C PHE A 321 -15.66 24.78 -11.80
N LEU A 322 -14.69 25.71 -11.93
CA LEU A 322 -14.71 27.00 -11.28
C LEU A 322 -14.78 28.12 -12.31
N SER A 323 -15.45 29.22 -11.96
CA SER A 323 -15.21 30.49 -12.64
C SER A 323 -13.80 31.02 -12.33
N LYS A 324 -13.27 31.94 -13.12
CA LYS A 324 -11.95 32.56 -12.93
C LYS A 324 -11.78 33.32 -11.59
N ASP A 325 -12.89 33.64 -10.92
CA ASP A 325 -12.92 34.20 -9.56
C ASP A 325 -13.08 33.14 -8.45
N GLY A 326 -12.96 31.85 -8.79
CA GLY A 326 -12.95 30.74 -7.85
C GLY A 326 -14.30 30.23 -7.40
N LYS A 327 -15.43 30.65 -7.99
CA LYS A 327 -16.75 30.12 -7.64
C LYS A 327 -17.02 28.80 -8.32
N GLU A 328 -17.44 27.80 -7.53
CA GLU A 328 -17.83 26.48 -8.05
C GLU A 328 -19.09 26.58 -8.93
N GLN A 329 -19.01 26.04 -10.14
CA GLN A 329 -20.09 26.01 -11.14
C GLN A 329 -20.66 24.62 -11.36
N GLY A 330 -19.97 23.59 -10.86
CA GLY A 330 -20.40 22.21 -10.95
C GLY A 330 -19.26 21.25 -10.60
N SER A 331 -19.61 20.00 -10.35
CA SER A 331 -18.62 18.96 -10.04
C SER A 331 -19.08 17.57 -10.47
N LYS A 332 -18.12 16.67 -10.65
CA LYS A 332 -18.33 15.25 -10.97
C LYS A 332 -17.42 14.39 -10.11
N THR A 333 -17.89 13.24 -9.64
CA THR A 333 -17.03 12.21 -9.03
C THR A 333 -16.29 11.48 -10.14
N VAL A 334 -14.96 11.46 -10.08
CA VAL A 334 -14.12 10.78 -11.06
C VAL A 334 -12.83 10.31 -10.41
N ILE A 335 -12.38 9.11 -10.75
CA ILE A 335 -11.05 8.61 -10.40
C ILE A 335 -10.23 8.64 -11.68
N ALA A 336 -9.13 9.37 -11.68
CA ALA A 336 -8.30 9.51 -12.85
C ALA A 336 -6.81 9.59 -12.51
N LEU A 337 -5.99 8.96 -13.34
CA LEU A 337 -4.54 9.15 -13.40
C LEU A 337 -4.21 10.40 -14.23
N ASP A 338 -5.02 10.68 -15.25
CA ASP A 338 -4.95 11.90 -16.04
C ASP A 338 -6.33 12.21 -16.63
N ILE A 339 -6.59 13.49 -16.92
CA ILE A 339 -7.83 14.00 -17.50
C ILE A 339 -7.47 14.87 -18.70
N LYS A 340 -8.17 14.67 -19.82
CA LYS A 340 -8.01 15.46 -21.04
C LYS A 340 -9.35 15.94 -21.53
N TYR A 341 -9.34 17.04 -22.26
CA TYR A 341 -10.56 17.67 -22.78
C TYR A 341 -10.41 17.91 -24.28
N ASP A 342 -11.48 17.62 -25.01
CA ASP A 342 -11.61 17.97 -26.42
C ASP A 342 -13.04 18.42 -26.69
N LYS A 343 -13.22 19.70 -27.04
CA LYS A 343 -14.55 20.32 -27.18
C LYS A 343 -15.38 20.13 -25.90
N ASP A 344 -16.54 19.51 -26.02
CA ASP A 344 -17.48 19.24 -24.91
C ASP A 344 -17.23 17.89 -24.23
N LYS A 345 -16.22 17.16 -24.65
CA LYS A 345 -15.90 15.84 -24.12
C LYS A 345 -14.80 15.88 -23.06
N THR A 346 -14.97 15.03 -22.09
CA THR A 346 -13.96 14.77 -21.05
C THR A 346 -13.47 13.35 -21.21
N TYR A 347 -12.17 13.16 -21.30
CA TYR A 347 -11.52 11.86 -21.36
C TYR A 347 -10.71 11.64 -20.09
N VAL A 348 -10.73 10.41 -19.59
CA VAL A 348 -10.01 10.06 -18.35
C VAL A 348 -9.16 8.82 -18.58
N LEU A 349 -7.94 8.84 -18.04
CA LEU A 349 -7.10 7.68 -17.88
C LEU A 349 -7.34 7.12 -16.48
N THR A 350 -7.75 5.86 -16.38
CA THR A 350 -8.02 5.17 -15.12
C THR A 350 -7.22 3.87 -15.07
N LYS A 351 -7.22 3.23 -13.91
CA LYS A 351 -6.60 1.92 -13.71
C LYS A 351 -7.70 0.87 -13.59
N GLY A 352 -7.61 -0.17 -14.42
CA GLY A 352 -8.42 -1.37 -14.32
C GLY A 352 -7.56 -2.56 -13.91
N GLU A 353 -8.17 -3.64 -13.48
CA GLU A 353 -7.47 -4.85 -13.08
C GLU A 353 -8.11 -6.09 -13.74
N ASN A 354 -7.27 -7.00 -14.19
CA ASN A 354 -7.69 -8.28 -14.76
C ASN A 354 -6.77 -9.41 -14.29
N PHE A 355 -7.31 -10.37 -13.50
CA PHE A 355 -6.58 -11.53 -12.97
C PHE A 355 -5.26 -11.19 -12.25
N GLY A 356 -5.25 -10.15 -11.42
CA GLY A 356 -4.06 -9.73 -10.67
C GLY A 356 -3.03 -8.95 -11.50
N LYS A 357 -3.32 -8.65 -12.77
CA LYS A 357 -2.58 -7.69 -13.60
C LYS A 357 -3.38 -6.42 -13.78
N TYR A 358 -2.70 -5.31 -13.67
CA TYR A 358 -3.29 -3.99 -13.88
C TYR A 358 -3.08 -3.51 -15.30
N GLU A 359 -4.08 -2.85 -15.85
CA GLU A 359 -4.01 -2.18 -17.15
C GLU A 359 -4.60 -0.78 -17.06
N ASN A 360 -4.02 0.18 -17.75
CA ASN A 360 -4.59 1.51 -17.83
C ASN A 360 -5.68 1.55 -18.91
N GLN A 361 -6.74 2.35 -18.67
CA GLN A 361 -7.93 2.43 -19.49
C GLN A 361 -8.26 3.88 -19.82
N ILE A 362 -8.46 4.21 -21.10
CA ILE A 362 -8.93 5.52 -21.55
C ILE A 362 -10.44 5.43 -21.76
N TRP A 363 -11.17 6.30 -21.07
CA TRP A 363 -12.61 6.41 -21.19
C TRP A 363 -13.02 7.78 -21.75
N ASP A 364 -13.97 7.81 -22.68
CA ASP A 364 -14.81 9.00 -22.89
C ASP A 364 -15.78 9.06 -21.72
N PHE A 365 -15.45 9.89 -20.71
CA PHE A 365 -16.21 10.02 -19.49
C PHE A 365 -17.59 10.65 -19.73
N THR A 366 -17.73 11.46 -20.78
CA THR A 366 -18.99 12.11 -21.13
C THR A 366 -20.03 11.09 -21.62
N SER A 367 -19.61 10.12 -22.43
CA SER A 367 -20.48 9.06 -22.97
C SER A 367 -20.38 7.74 -22.22
N ASN A 368 -19.53 7.64 -21.20
CA ASN A 368 -19.18 6.40 -20.46
C ASN A 368 -18.71 5.26 -21.40
N LYS A 369 -17.89 5.59 -22.39
CA LYS A 369 -17.40 4.64 -23.39
C LYS A 369 -15.92 4.37 -23.21
N LEU A 370 -15.54 3.09 -23.11
CA LEU A 370 -14.14 2.67 -23.13
C LEU A 370 -13.56 2.86 -24.55
N ILE A 371 -12.47 3.61 -24.66
CA ILE A 371 -11.79 3.94 -25.93
C ILE A 371 -10.61 3.00 -26.17
N ALA A 372 -9.76 2.81 -25.17
CA ALA A 372 -8.58 1.95 -25.26
C ALA A 372 -8.19 1.42 -23.88
N LYS A 373 -7.43 0.31 -23.89
CA LYS A 373 -6.86 -0.26 -22.67
C LYS A 373 -5.51 -0.94 -22.94
N GLY A 374 -4.76 -1.23 -21.85
CA GLY A 374 -3.48 -1.93 -21.88
C GLY A 374 -2.35 -1.13 -21.21
N ASN A 375 -1.13 -1.32 -21.66
CA ASN A 375 0.08 -0.70 -21.11
C ASN A 375 0.22 0.78 -21.55
N ILE A 376 -0.76 1.60 -21.20
CA ILE A 376 -0.83 3.01 -21.56
C ILE A 376 -0.13 3.85 -20.49
N SER A 377 0.89 4.62 -20.86
CA SER A 377 1.62 5.52 -19.96
C SER A 377 1.10 6.95 -20.01
N ALA A 378 0.68 7.42 -21.17
CA ALA A 378 0.12 8.75 -21.38
C ALA A 378 -0.83 8.75 -22.58
N PHE A 379 -1.69 9.74 -22.67
CA PHE A 379 -2.56 9.95 -23.83
C PHE A 379 -2.89 11.44 -23.98
N ASP A 380 -3.36 11.80 -25.15
CA ASP A 380 -4.03 13.07 -25.41
C ASP A 380 -5.04 12.95 -26.54
N VAL A 381 -5.90 13.98 -26.67
CA VAL A 381 -6.96 14.02 -27.67
C VAL A 381 -6.96 15.39 -28.30
N ASP A 382 -6.90 15.43 -29.67
CA ASP A 382 -6.97 16.66 -30.44
C ASP A 382 -7.93 16.46 -31.63
N ASP A 383 -8.95 17.29 -31.75
CA ASP A 383 -9.99 17.25 -32.79
C ASP A 383 -10.63 15.85 -32.99
N GLY A 384 -10.88 15.15 -31.90
CA GLY A 384 -11.47 13.81 -31.87
C GLY A 384 -10.48 12.66 -32.11
N ASN A 385 -9.23 12.95 -32.45
CA ASN A 385 -8.18 11.95 -32.63
C ASN A 385 -7.50 11.65 -31.30
N VAL A 386 -7.41 10.37 -30.94
CA VAL A 386 -6.79 9.92 -29.69
C VAL A 386 -5.35 9.47 -29.97
N TYR A 387 -4.40 10.10 -29.28
CA TYR A 387 -2.98 9.76 -29.32
C TYR A 387 -2.62 9.00 -28.04
N ILE A 388 -1.96 7.86 -28.17
CA ILE A 388 -1.71 6.93 -27.08
C ILE A 388 -0.24 6.56 -27.01
N ALA A 389 0.39 6.80 -25.88
CA ALA A 389 1.72 6.30 -25.55
C ALA A 389 1.59 4.95 -24.84
N ARG A 390 2.18 3.89 -25.43
CA ARG A 390 2.22 2.53 -24.87
C ARG A 390 3.63 2.16 -24.52
N TYR A 391 3.89 1.90 -23.24
CA TYR A 391 5.20 1.50 -22.78
C TYR A 391 5.35 -0.02 -22.77
N ASP A 392 6.43 -0.50 -23.38
CA ASP A 392 6.88 -1.89 -23.29
C ASP A 392 7.97 -2.01 -22.22
N ALA A 393 7.59 -2.47 -21.04
CA ALA A 393 8.52 -2.61 -19.90
C ALA A 393 9.63 -3.66 -20.15
N LYS A 394 9.41 -4.63 -21.05
CA LYS A 394 10.44 -5.62 -21.43
C LYS A 394 11.53 -5.00 -22.29
N LYS A 395 11.17 -4.06 -23.15
CA LYS A 395 12.10 -3.35 -24.04
C LYS A 395 12.53 -1.98 -23.52
N MET A 396 11.84 -1.49 -22.45
CA MET A 396 12.03 -0.15 -21.89
C MET A 396 11.86 0.98 -22.93
N LYS A 397 10.82 0.85 -23.79
CA LYS A 397 10.53 1.78 -24.88
C LYS A 397 9.06 2.13 -24.94
N THR A 398 8.75 3.35 -25.38
CA THR A 398 7.37 3.80 -25.60
C THR A 398 7.07 3.88 -27.11
N THR A 399 5.97 3.28 -27.53
CA THR A 399 5.39 3.49 -28.85
C THR A 399 4.22 4.44 -28.74
N ILE A 400 4.23 5.52 -29.51
CA ILE A 400 3.12 6.45 -29.61
C ILE A 400 2.36 6.17 -30.90
N SER A 401 1.05 5.96 -30.77
CA SER A 401 0.13 5.71 -31.87
C SER A 401 -0.98 6.76 -31.91
N GLY A 402 -1.42 7.10 -33.12
CA GLY A 402 -2.52 8.01 -33.39
C GLY A 402 -2.96 7.87 -34.84
N GLU A 403 -3.81 8.76 -35.33
CA GLU A 403 -4.20 8.77 -36.74
C GLU A 403 -2.94 8.99 -37.62
N ASN A 404 -2.56 8.00 -38.43
CA ASN A 404 -1.36 8.01 -39.30
C ASN A 404 -0.03 8.26 -38.57
N LEU A 405 0.03 8.01 -37.23
CA LEU A 405 1.24 8.15 -36.42
C LEU A 405 1.62 6.81 -35.78
N GLU A 406 2.89 6.44 -35.99
CA GLU A 406 3.60 5.45 -35.18
C GLU A 406 5.02 5.98 -34.92
N LEU A 407 5.30 6.30 -33.66
CA LEU A 407 6.59 6.89 -33.25
C LEU A 407 7.15 6.08 -32.08
N LEU A 408 8.41 5.68 -32.20
CA LEU A 408 9.14 4.95 -31.15
C LEU A 408 10.05 5.92 -30.37
N ILE A 409 9.91 5.93 -29.05
CA ILE A 409 10.74 6.67 -28.11
C ILE A 409 11.47 5.68 -27.21
N ASP A 410 12.81 5.80 -27.15
CA ASP A 410 13.68 4.92 -26.35
C ASP A 410 13.65 5.25 -24.84
N LYS A 411 12.51 5.73 -24.31
CA LYS A 411 12.29 6.15 -22.91
C LYS A 411 10.85 5.95 -22.52
N TYR A 412 10.60 6.00 -21.22
CA TYR A 412 9.24 6.07 -20.66
C TYR A 412 8.69 7.49 -20.83
N VAL A 413 7.58 7.62 -21.55
CA VAL A 413 6.84 8.87 -21.71
C VAL A 413 5.81 8.97 -20.60
N THR A 414 5.98 9.96 -19.74
CA THR A 414 5.12 10.17 -18.55
C THR A 414 3.89 11.02 -18.86
N TYR A 415 4.00 11.95 -19.82
CA TYR A 415 2.94 12.89 -20.17
C TYR A 415 3.04 13.31 -21.64
N MET A 416 1.90 13.63 -22.25
CA MET A 416 1.83 14.18 -23.61
C MET A 416 0.77 15.26 -23.69
N ASP A 417 1.01 16.19 -24.65
CA ASP A 417 0.06 17.22 -25.06
C ASP A 417 0.13 17.39 -26.58
N VAL A 418 -1.01 17.41 -27.23
CA VAL A 418 -1.12 17.56 -28.68
C VAL A 418 -1.90 18.82 -29.01
N ASN A 419 -1.36 19.65 -29.88
CA ASN A 419 -2.05 20.87 -30.30
C ASN A 419 -1.53 21.34 -31.67
N ASN A 420 -2.43 21.73 -32.55
CA ASN A 420 -2.11 22.31 -33.86
C ASN A 420 -1.08 21.49 -34.66
N GLY A 421 -1.25 20.18 -34.74
CA GLY A 421 -0.37 19.29 -35.48
C GLY A 421 1.01 19.08 -34.88
N LYS A 422 1.22 19.41 -33.62
CA LYS A 422 2.44 19.12 -32.85
C LYS A 422 2.13 18.28 -31.63
N LEU A 423 3.02 17.35 -31.33
CA LEU A 423 2.99 16.49 -30.17
C LEU A 423 4.18 16.83 -29.26
N ALA A 424 3.89 17.25 -28.03
CA ALA A 424 4.90 17.45 -26.99
C ALA A 424 4.86 16.29 -26.00
N MET A 425 6.01 15.79 -25.58
CA MET A 425 6.17 14.64 -24.70
C MET A 425 7.12 14.98 -23.57
N LEU A 426 6.76 14.59 -22.35
CA LEU A 426 7.65 14.61 -21.18
C LEU A 426 8.09 13.18 -20.89
N THR A 427 9.39 12.98 -20.73
CA THR A 427 9.98 11.68 -20.38
C THR A 427 10.31 11.58 -18.88
N SER A 428 10.51 10.36 -18.37
CA SER A 428 10.82 10.13 -16.96
C SER A 428 12.11 10.80 -16.48
N ASP A 429 13.06 11.03 -17.36
CA ASP A 429 14.32 11.76 -17.10
C ASP A 429 14.22 13.28 -17.38
N TYR A 430 13.01 13.80 -17.35
CA TYR A 430 12.67 15.24 -17.49
C TYR A 430 12.97 15.88 -18.85
N GLN A 431 13.21 15.11 -19.91
CA GLN A 431 13.35 15.66 -21.25
C GLN A 431 11.98 16.03 -21.84
N ILE A 432 11.94 17.15 -22.54
CA ILE A 432 10.78 17.55 -23.35
C ILE A 432 11.14 17.33 -24.82
N ILE A 433 10.33 16.54 -25.49
CA ILE A 433 10.48 16.21 -26.92
C ILE A 433 9.25 16.75 -27.67
N VAL A 434 9.46 17.55 -28.68
CA VAL A 434 8.38 18.05 -29.56
C VAL A 434 8.51 17.42 -30.92
N TYR A 435 7.46 16.79 -31.40
CA TYR A 435 7.36 16.16 -32.70
C TYR A 435 6.30 16.86 -33.55
N ASP A 436 6.69 17.29 -34.77
CA ASP A 436 5.78 17.88 -35.72
C ASP A 436 5.15 16.78 -36.60
N LEU A 437 3.82 16.64 -36.51
CA LEU A 437 3.09 15.56 -37.19
C LEU A 437 3.12 15.65 -38.72
N ALA A 438 3.24 16.85 -39.27
CA ALA A 438 3.26 17.09 -40.70
C ALA A 438 4.68 16.90 -41.32
N THR A 439 5.68 17.52 -40.68
CA THR A 439 7.07 17.51 -41.21
C THR A 439 7.89 16.33 -40.69
N LYS A 440 7.39 15.64 -39.62
CA LYS A 440 8.09 14.55 -38.88
C LYS A 440 9.40 14.98 -38.23
N ASN A 441 9.60 16.27 -38.07
CA ASN A 441 10.78 16.80 -37.39
C ASN A 441 10.64 16.68 -35.87
N THR A 442 11.75 16.40 -35.20
CA THR A 442 11.83 16.30 -33.73
C THR A 442 12.71 17.40 -33.20
N VAL A 443 12.25 18.10 -32.17
CA VAL A 443 13.02 19.07 -31.38
C VAL A 443 13.08 18.59 -29.95
N VAL A 444 14.27 18.54 -29.34
CA VAL A 444 14.48 18.20 -27.94
C VAL A 444 14.89 19.48 -27.20
N LEU A 445 14.15 19.82 -26.17
CA LEU A 445 14.55 20.92 -25.27
C LEU A 445 15.71 20.47 -24.40
N GLU A 446 16.87 21.05 -24.63
CA GLU A 446 18.10 20.73 -23.91
C GLU A 446 18.16 21.45 -22.54
N ASP A 447 17.22 21.15 -21.64
CA ASP A 447 17.18 21.60 -20.27
C ASP A 447 17.02 20.39 -19.35
N ASP A 448 18.07 20.10 -18.57
CA ASP A 448 18.17 18.89 -17.73
C ASP A 448 17.62 19.10 -16.30
N ALA A 449 17.04 20.26 -16.00
CA ALA A 449 16.43 20.52 -14.70
C ALA A 449 15.20 19.63 -14.48
N MET A 450 14.94 19.26 -13.24
CA MET A 450 13.74 18.57 -12.82
C MET A 450 12.48 19.37 -13.17
N LYS A 451 11.52 18.73 -13.82
CA LYS A 451 10.27 19.37 -14.28
C LYS A 451 9.07 18.80 -13.52
N GLY A 452 8.01 19.61 -13.47
CA GLY A 452 6.74 19.22 -12.89
C GLY A 452 5.98 18.20 -13.72
N PRO A 453 4.79 17.77 -13.25
CA PRO A 453 4.10 16.62 -13.81
C PRO A 453 3.44 16.88 -15.17
N TYR A 454 3.24 18.14 -15.54
CA TYR A 454 2.45 18.50 -16.71
C TYR A 454 3.18 19.44 -17.65
N LEU A 455 2.83 19.27 -18.94
CA LEU A 455 3.36 20.02 -20.07
C LEU A 455 2.16 20.46 -20.92
N ARG A 456 2.11 21.71 -21.38
CA ARG A 456 0.98 22.20 -22.19
C ARG A 456 1.47 23.13 -23.30
N PHE A 457 0.87 23.01 -24.48
CA PHE A 457 0.99 24.04 -25.51
C PHE A 457 0.28 25.32 -25.11
N TRP A 458 0.95 26.45 -25.32
CA TRP A 458 0.37 27.78 -25.12
C TRP A 458 1.00 28.74 -26.13
N GLY A 459 0.17 29.33 -27.00
CA GLY A 459 0.67 30.15 -28.11
C GLY A 459 1.63 29.35 -28.99
N ASN A 460 2.82 29.89 -29.23
CA ASN A 460 3.89 29.25 -30.02
C ASN A 460 4.87 28.42 -29.18
N GLY A 461 4.55 28.09 -27.97
CA GLY A 461 5.50 27.42 -27.06
C GLY A 461 4.85 26.48 -26.07
N LEU A 462 5.60 26.12 -25.04
CA LEU A 462 5.25 25.15 -24.03
C LEU A 462 5.31 25.74 -22.62
N LEU A 463 4.30 25.43 -21.82
CA LEU A 463 4.24 25.70 -20.39
C LEU A 463 4.63 24.47 -19.59
N PHE A 464 5.47 24.64 -18.57
CA PHE A 464 5.82 23.59 -17.60
C PHE A 464 6.36 24.19 -16.31
N THR A 465 6.27 23.49 -15.21
CA THR A 465 6.97 23.86 -13.97
C THR A 465 8.40 23.31 -13.97
N ARG A 466 9.32 24.04 -13.32
CA ARG A 466 10.70 23.63 -13.17
C ARG A 466 11.20 23.90 -11.76
N VAL A 467 11.97 22.95 -11.21
CA VAL A 467 12.69 23.13 -9.96
C VAL A 467 13.84 24.10 -10.16
N ASP A 468 13.90 25.11 -9.30
CA ASP A 468 14.86 26.20 -9.36
C ASP A 468 15.37 26.51 -7.94
N GLY A 469 16.38 25.77 -7.50
CA GLY A 469 16.91 25.85 -6.14
C GLY A 469 15.87 25.45 -5.10
N LYS A 470 15.40 26.38 -4.27
CA LYS A 470 14.38 26.17 -3.23
C LYS A 470 12.94 26.35 -3.73
N TYR A 471 12.77 26.65 -4.99
CA TYR A 471 11.50 27.03 -5.57
C TYR A 471 11.09 26.06 -6.68
N VAL A 472 9.82 26.03 -6.98
CA VAL A 472 9.26 25.42 -8.19
C VAL A 472 8.48 26.51 -8.91
N ASN A 473 9.04 26.99 -10.00
CA ASN A 473 8.52 28.13 -10.73
C ASN A 473 7.85 27.73 -12.05
N PRO A 474 6.87 28.50 -12.54
CA PRO A 474 6.26 28.31 -13.85
C PRO A 474 7.16 28.87 -14.95
N TYR A 475 7.30 28.12 -16.05
CA TYR A 475 8.13 28.47 -17.20
C TYR A 475 7.36 28.38 -18.52
N TYR A 476 7.81 29.18 -19.48
CA TYR A 476 7.39 29.15 -20.87
C TYR A 476 8.61 29.01 -21.79
N TYR A 477 8.60 28.01 -22.64
CA TYR A 477 9.61 27.85 -23.70
C TYR A 477 9.01 28.20 -25.05
N ASP A 478 9.54 29.26 -25.71
CA ASP A 478 9.13 29.68 -27.04
C ASP A 478 9.80 28.81 -28.09
N LEU A 479 9.02 28.02 -28.83
CA LEU A 479 9.50 27.10 -29.85
C LEU A 479 10.04 27.83 -31.12
N THR A 480 9.62 29.09 -31.33
CA THR A 480 10.04 29.88 -32.47
C THR A 480 11.37 30.59 -32.21
N GLU A 481 11.50 31.19 -31.01
CA GLU A 481 12.69 31.89 -30.60
C GLU A 481 13.76 30.97 -30.01
N GLY A 482 13.39 29.76 -29.57
CA GLY A 482 14.28 28.84 -28.86
C GLY A 482 14.70 29.35 -27.48
N LYS A 483 13.87 30.17 -26.84
CA LYS A 483 14.16 30.84 -25.55
C LYS A 483 13.25 30.36 -24.44
N LEU A 484 13.85 30.31 -23.25
CA LEU A 484 13.16 29.96 -22.00
C LEU A 484 12.83 31.24 -21.20
N TYR A 485 11.62 31.31 -20.68
CA TYR A 485 11.15 32.41 -19.85
C TYR A 485 10.53 31.90 -18.57
N LYS A 486 10.90 32.52 -17.44
CA LYS A 486 10.24 32.34 -16.15
C LYS A 486 9.00 33.24 -16.09
N LEU A 487 7.88 32.72 -15.61
CA LEU A 487 6.60 33.45 -15.55
C LEU A 487 6.24 33.92 -14.13
N GLY A 488 6.97 33.54 -13.12
CA GLY A 488 6.82 33.96 -11.71
C GLY A 488 8.07 33.61 -10.91
N GLU A 489 8.29 34.28 -9.80
CA GLU A 489 9.51 34.11 -8.98
C GLU A 489 9.19 33.70 -7.55
N ASN A 490 10.05 32.88 -6.98
CA ASN A 490 10.01 32.43 -5.60
C ASN A 490 8.70 31.72 -5.24
N LEU A 491 8.13 31.01 -6.19
CA LEU A 491 6.88 30.28 -6.06
C LEU A 491 7.13 28.80 -5.71
N LEU A 492 6.06 28.14 -5.28
CA LEU A 492 6.01 26.70 -5.08
C LEU A 492 4.82 26.14 -5.86
N VAL A 493 5.02 25.91 -7.15
CA VAL A 493 3.95 25.58 -8.11
C VAL A 493 3.94 24.10 -8.43
N TYR A 494 2.80 23.42 -8.19
CA TYR A 494 2.57 22.04 -8.60
C TYR A 494 2.15 21.96 -10.08
N ASP A 495 1.13 22.70 -10.43
CA ASP A 495 0.54 22.79 -11.78
C ASP A 495 0.03 24.21 -12.04
N PHE A 496 -0.03 24.64 -13.29
CA PHE A 496 -0.50 25.97 -13.64
C PHE A 496 -1.05 26.08 -15.07
N VAL A 497 -1.88 27.09 -15.26
CA VAL A 497 -2.39 27.54 -16.58
C VAL A 497 -2.25 29.03 -16.71
N VAL A 498 -2.20 29.53 -17.97
CA VAL A 498 -2.09 30.96 -18.26
C VAL A 498 -3.28 31.38 -19.12
N ASP A 499 -3.98 32.44 -18.72
CA ASP A 499 -5.02 33.13 -19.48
C ASP A 499 -4.62 34.58 -19.70
N LYS A 500 -4.23 34.92 -20.91
CA LYS A 500 -3.70 36.26 -21.28
C LYS A 500 -2.47 36.60 -20.47
N ASP A 501 -2.62 37.50 -19.50
CA ASP A 501 -1.56 37.95 -18.57
C ASP A 501 -1.77 37.44 -17.12
N GLU A 502 -2.80 36.65 -16.88
CA GLU A 502 -3.05 36.02 -15.59
C GLU A 502 -2.56 34.56 -15.56
N LEU A 503 -1.87 34.22 -14.50
CA LEU A 503 -1.38 32.88 -14.20
C LEU A 503 -2.15 32.30 -13.01
N TYR A 504 -2.82 31.17 -13.21
CA TYR A 504 -3.49 30.38 -12.18
C TYR A 504 -2.62 29.18 -11.84
N TYR A 505 -2.38 28.95 -10.55
CA TYR A 505 -1.49 27.85 -10.14
C TYR A 505 -1.93 27.16 -8.86
N VAL A 506 -1.52 25.90 -8.73
CA VAL A 506 -1.74 25.07 -7.53
C VAL A 506 -0.53 25.16 -6.61
N SER A 507 -0.79 25.44 -5.34
CA SER A 507 0.21 25.42 -4.26
C SER A 507 -0.41 25.02 -2.93
N TYR A 508 0.42 24.85 -1.90
CA TYR A 508 -0.05 24.62 -0.53
C TYR A 508 -0.76 25.86 0.04
N ILE A 509 -1.66 25.63 0.99
CA ILE A 509 -2.38 26.68 1.71
C ILE A 509 -1.76 26.83 3.09
N PRO A 510 -1.35 28.07 3.49
CA PRO A 510 -0.89 28.32 4.86
C PRO A 510 -2.03 28.07 5.87
N TYR A 511 -1.65 27.60 7.05
CA TYR A 511 -2.58 27.32 8.16
C TYR A 511 -3.71 26.34 7.81
N SER A 512 -3.46 25.43 6.88
CA SER A 512 -4.41 24.39 6.47
C SER A 512 -4.16 23.09 7.18
N VAL A 513 -5.19 22.49 7.76
CA VAL A 513 -5.11 21.13 8.32
C VAL A 513 -4.67 20.15 7.20
N ASN A 514 -3.74 19.25 7.52
CA ASN A 514 -3.17 18.27 6.57
C ASN A 514 -2.50 18.86 5.31
N THR A 515 -1.98 20.09 5.42
CA THR A 515 -1.30 20.75 4.29
C THR A 515 -2.14 20.73 2.99
N GLY A 516 -3.38 21.20 3.09
CA GLY A 516 -4.28 21.30 1.93
C GLY A 516 -3.69 22.18 0.82
N THR A 517 -4.20 22.01 -0.39
CA THR A 517 -3.79 22.79 -1.56
C THR A 517 -4.89 23.71 -2.06
N GLY A 518 -4.51 24.76 -2.74
CA GLY A 518 -5.43 25.75 -3.31
C GLY A 518 -5.01 26.23 -4.68
N VAL A 519 -5.92 26.91 -5.35
CA VAL A 519 -5.66 27.60 -6.60
C VAL A 519 -5.41 29.08 -6.29
N TYR A 520 -4.28 29.58 -6.76
CA TYR A 520 -3.83 30.95 -6.62
C TYR A 520 -3.83 31.66 -7.96
N ARG A 521 -3.88 32.99 -7.95
CA ARG A 521 -3.81 33.82 -9.14
C ARG A 521 -2.74 34.92 -8.96
N ILE A 522 -1.89 35.10 -10.00
CA ILE A 522 -0.93 36.20 -10.10
C ILE A 522 -0.91 36.75 -11.53
N LYS A 523 -0.32 37.91 -11.73
CA LYS A 523 0.07 38.38 -13.06
C LYS A 523 1.34 37.69 -13.52
N ALA A 524 1.30 37.08 -14.71
CA ALA A 524 2.48 36.50 -15.32
C ALA A 524 3.54 37.56 -15.66
N GLN A 525 4.78 37.28 -15.26
CA GLN A 525 5.92 38.17 -15.58
C GLN A 525 6.89 37.39 -16.45
N LYS A 526 7.10 37.83 -17.69
CA LYS A 526 7.98 37.12 -18.62
C LYS A 526 9.41 37.62 -18.46
N GLN A 527 10.27 36.77 -17.87
CA GLN A 527 11.71 37.07 -17.67
C GLN A 527 12.54 35.96 -18.33
N GLU A 528 13.50 36.34 -19.18
CA GLU A 528 14.39 35.39 -19.85
C GLU A 528 15.21 34.59 -18.82
N ALA A 529 15.35 33.28 -19.02
CA ALA A 529 16.00 32.36 -18.11
C ALA A 529 16.96 31.43 -18.85
N ASP A 530 18.01 31.00 -18.16
CA ASP A 530 18.99 30.07 -18.72
C ASP A 530 18.51 28.63 -18.68
N LEU A 531 18.94 27.84 -19.67
CA LEU A 531 18.81 26.39 -19.67
C LEU A 531 19.82 25.77 -18.71
N VAL A 532 19.37 24.79 -17.95
CA VAL A 532 20.24 24.03 -17.03
C VAL A 532 20.86 22.86 -17.77
N ARG A 533 22.19 22.74 -17.67
CA ARG A 533 22.94 21.58 -18.15
C ARG A 533 23.44 20.78 -16.97
N TYR A 534 23.01 19.54 -16.89
CA TYR A 534 23.42 18.62 -15.83
C TYR A 534 23.87 17.29 -16.45
N LYS A 535 24.99 16.77 -15.98
CA LYS A 535 25.42 15.42 -16.30
C LYS A 535 25.46 14.59 -15.02
N PRO A 536 24.79 13.44 -14.96
CA PRO A 536 24.89 12.55 -13.82
C PRO A 536 26.35 12.15 -13.58
N GLU A 537 26.81 12.31 -12.35
CA GLU A 537 28.18 11.93 -11.96
C GLU A 537 28.32 10.40 -11.80
N PHE A 538 27.21 9.71 -11.61
CA PHE A 538 27.19 8.29 -11.32
C PHE A 538 27.23 7.45 -12.58
N LYS A 539 28.29 6.65 -12.75
CA LYS A 539 28.46 5.71 -13.86
C LYS A 539 28.50 4.28 -13.34
N PHE A 540 27.55 3.47 -13.77
CA PHE A 540 27.52 2.05 -13.45
C PHE A 540 28.57 1.27 -14.23
N GLN A 541 29.43 0.56 -13.51
CA GLN A 541 30.39 -0.39 -14.09
C GLN A 541 29.72 -1.72 -14.35
N ASP A 542 30.12 -2.41 -15.43
CA ASP A 542 29.63 -3.76 -15.71
C ASP A 542 30.05 -4.74 -14.61
N LYS A 543 29.13 -5.62 -14.24
CA LYS A 543 29.31 -6.60 -13.19
C LYS A 543 29.15 -8.03 -13.72
N LYS A 544 29.96 -8.94 -13.21
CA LYS A 544 29.88 -10.36 -13.57
C LYS A 544 28.66 -11.01 -12.94
N PHE A 545 28.03 -11.92 -13.65
CA PHE A 545 26.94 -12.74 -13.17
C PHE A 545 27.02 -14.15 -13.77
N GLN A 546 26.25 -15.07 -13.20
CA GLN A 546 26.08 -16.44 -13.70
C GLN A 546 24.59 -16.75 -13.85
N TYR A 547 24.25 -17.50 -14.89
CA TYR A 547 22.91 -18.03 -15.06
C TYR A 547 22.70 -19.20 -14.09
N GLY A 548 21.55 -19.20 -13.38
CA GLY A 548 21.16 -20.28 -12.49
C GLY A 548 19.94 -21.04 -13.01
N SER A 549 19.71 -22.21 -12.43
CA SER A 549 18.46 -22.92 -12.60
C SER A 549 17.42 -22.36 -11.63
N GLU A 550 16.41 -21.72 -12.15
CA GLU A 550 15.31 -21.17 -11.35
C GLU A 550 14.66 -22.23 -10.47
N ILE A 551 14.33 -23.37 -11.04
CA ILE A 551 13.67 -24.47 -10.31
C ILE A 551 14.55 -24.92 -9.13
N ALA A 552 15.84 -25.13 -9.36
CA ALA A 552 16.77 -25.51 -8.29
C ALA A 552 16.87 -24.43 -7.21
N PHE A 553 16.93 -23.16 -7.60
CA PHE A 553 16.97 -22.03 -6.68
C PHE A 553 15.70 -21.93 -5.83
N ARG A 554 14.52 -22.05 -6.43
CA ARG A 554 13.23 -22.01 -5.72
C ARG A 554 13.09 -23.18 -4.74
N ILE A 555 13.46 -24.40 -5.16
CA ILE A 555 13.44 -25.57 -4.29
C ILE A 555 14.39 -25.37 -3.10
N GLN A 556 15.61 -24.90 -3.35
CA GLN A 556 16.57 -24.61 -2.29
C GLN A 556 15.95 -23.60 -1.30
N LYS A 557 15.41 -22.50 -1.76
CA LYS A 557 14.80 -21.47 -0.90
C LYS A 557 13.58 -21.99 -0.13
N MET A 558 12.73 -22.80 -0.73
CA MET A 558 11.61 -23.44 -0.03
C MET A 558 12.02 -24.49 1.01
N THR A 559 13.24 -24.99 0.97
CA THR A 559 13.76 -25.94 1.99
C THR A 559 14.51 -25.25 3.13
N GLU A 560 14.79 -23.97 3.02
CA GLU A 560 15.36 -23.16 4.09
C GLU A 560 14.25 -22.78 5.11
N PRO A 561 14.34 -23.22 6.38
CA PRO A 561 13.32 -22.86 7.38
C PRO A 561 13.39 -21.36 7.66
N LEU A 562 12.24 -20.68 7.52
CA LEU A 562 12.11 -19.25 7.79
C LEU A 562 12.07 -18.97 9.30
N THR A 563 11.27 -19.79 10.01
CA THR A 563 11.13 -19.71 11.46
C THR A 563 11.01 -21.10 12.06
N TRP A 564 11.34 -21.20 13.34
CA TRP A 564 11.07 -22.37 14.17
C TRP A 564 10.73 -21.88 15.58
N ILE A 565 9.50 -22.11 16.00
CA ILE A 565 8.96 -21.57 17.26
C ILE A 565 8.62 -22.72 18.19
N PRO A 566 9.38 -22.92 19.28
CA PRO A 566 9.03 -23.90 20.28
C PRO A 566 7.88 -23.39 21.14
N ILE A 567 6.85 -24.21 21.33
CA ILE A 567 5.70 -23.90 22.16
C ILE A 567 5.52 -25.02 23.19
N TYR A 568 5.23 -24.62 24.42
CA TYR A 568 4.86 -25.50 25.50
C TYR A 568 3.46 -25.10 25.99
N GLU A 569 2.58 -26.08 26.10
CA GLU A 569 1.22 -25.93 26.59
C GLU A 569 0.97 -26.94 27.71
N TYR A 570 0.23 -26.53 28.73
CA TYR A 570 -0.19 -27.39 29.83
C TYR A 570 -1.71 -27.40 29.89
N ASP A 571 -2.30 -28.56 29.55
CA ASP A 571 -3.73 -28.81 29.71
C ASP A 571 -3.97 -29.24 31.18
N ILE A 572 -4.49 -28.32 31.96
CA ILE A 572 -4.71 -28.47 33.42
C ILE A 572 -5.82 -29.52 33.71
N GLU A 573 -6.83 -29.60 32.80
CA GLU A 573 -7.97 -30.50 33.02
C GLU A 573 -7.58 -31.98 32.85
N ASN A 574 -6.69 -32.25 31.92
CA ASN A 574 -6.30 -33.61 31.56
C ASN A 574 -4.87 -33.97 32.02
N ASP A 575 -4.16 -33.07 32.71
CA ASP A 575 -2.77 -33.22 33.12
C ASP A 575 -1.82 -33.60 31.97
N ILE A 576 -2.10 -33.05 30.77
CA ILE A 576 -1.30 -33.27 29.57
C ILE A 576 -0.32 -32.11 29.40
N ARG A 577 0.96 -32.42 29.30
CA ARG A 577 2.01 -31.49 28.93
C ARG A 577 2.32 -31.67 27.44
N ARG A 578 2.08 -30.65 26.66
CA ARG A 578 2.27 -30.69 25.22
C ARG A 578 3.45 -29.82 24.83
N GLY A 579 4.41 -30.37 24.09
CA GLY A 579 5.48 -29.64 23.45
C GLY A 579 5.40 -29.75 21.95
N TYR A 580 5.52 -28.65 21.24
CA TYR A 580 5.59 -28.67 19.77
C TYR A 580 6.48 -27.58 19.23
N ILE A 581 6.99 -27.79 18.02
CA ILE A 581 7.81 -26.82 17.29
C ILE A 581 7.12 -26.53 15.98
N ILE A 582 6.83 -25.26 15.74
CA ILE A 582 6.27 -24.80 14.47
C ILE A 582 7.41 -24.46 13.54
N PHE A 583 7.64 -25.23 12.48
CA PHE A 583 8.54 -24.89 11.39
C PHE A 583 7.75 -24.24 10.27
N THR A 584 8.19 -23.07 9.83
CA THR A 584 7.62 -22.38 8.68
C THR A 584 8.64 -22.35 7.54
N PHE A 585 8.20 -22.71 6.35
CA PHE A 585 8.95 -22.62 5.10
C PHE A 585 8.16 -21.76 4.14
N GLY A 586 8.78 -21.04 3.24
CA GLY A 586 8.08 -20.21 2.28
C GLY A 586 8.83 -20.06 0.96
N ASN A 587 8.10 -19.66 -0.07
CA ASN A 587 8.73 -19.28 -1.33
C ASN A 587 9.34 -17.87 -1.23
N ILE A 588 10.13 -17.51 -2.22
CA ILE A 588 10.82 -16.22 -2.26
C ILE A 588 9.86 -15.04 -2.47
N GLU A 589 8.72 -15.24 -3.08
CA GLU A 589 7.67 -14.21 -3.27
C GLU A 589 6.90 -13.92 -1.98
N ASN A 590 7.07 -14.74 -0.93
CA ASN A 590 6.35 -14.64 0.34
C ASN A 590 4.81 -14.70 0.20
N ASP A 591 4.35 -15.44 -0.80
CA ASP A 591 2.94 -15.68 -1.07
C ASP A 591 2.51 -17.14 -0.87
N THR A 592 3.47 -18.04 -0.58
CA THR A 592 3.23 -19.46 -0.39
C THR A 592 4.05 -19.98 0.77
N PHE A 593 3.37 -20.64 1.73
CA PHE A 593 3.98 -21.13 2.97
C PHE A 593 3.65 -22.58 3.23
N LEU A 594 4.62 -23.34 3.73
CA LEU A 594 4.46 -24.67 4.29
C LEU A 594 4.74 -24.60 5.79
N VAL A 595 3.83 -25.11 6.60
CA VAL A 595 3.97 -25.22 8.05
C VAL A 595 4.01 -26.67 8.45
N LEU A 596 5.06 -27.04 9.15
CA LEU A 596 5.22 -28.40 9.73
C LEU A 596 5.29 -28.28 11.25
N THR A 597 4.38 -28.98 11.95
CA THR A 597 4.33 -28.93 13.40
C THR A 597 4.29 -30.33 13.97
N PRO A 598 5.46 -30.92 14.35
CA PRO A 598 5.50 -32.09 15.22
C PRO A 598 5.00 -31.72 16.61
N VAL A 599 4.08 -32.51 17.14
CA VAL A 599 3.46 -32.34 18.46
C VAL A 599 3.74 -33.56 19.34
N PHE A 600 4.23 -33.33 20.53
CA PHE A 600 4.53 -34.36 21.53
C PHE A 600 3.68 -34.10 22.78
N ASP A 601 2.74 -35.00 23.06
CA ASP A 601 1.96 -34.95 24.29
C ASP A 601 2.62 -35.86 25.33
N PHE A 602 2.94 -35.33 26.48
CA PHE A 602 3.50 -36.04 27.61
C PHE A 602 2.44 -36.14 28.72
N ILE A 603 2.04 -37.37 29.03
CA ILE A 603 1.10 -37.68 30.09
C ILE A 603 1.90 -38.30 31.23
N LEU A 604 1.97 -37.58 32.37
CA LEU A 604 2.60 -38.04 33.58
C LEU A 604 1.49 -38.45 34.58
N THR A 605 1.43 -39.75 34.88
CA THR A 605 0.64 -40.23 36.00
C THR A 605 1.57 -40.69 37.14
N ASP A 606 1.04 -40.90 38.34
CA ASP A 606 1.83 -41.39 39.50
C ASP A 606 2.55 -42.75 39.23
N THR A 607 2.15 -43.43 38.18
CA THR A 607 2.63 -44.83 37.89
C THR A 607 3.14 -45.00 36.48
N SER A 608 2.94 -44.08 35.53
CA SER A 608 3.32 -44.24 34.14
C SER A 608 3.72 -42.90 33.48
N PHE A 609 4.61 -42.99 32.51
CA PHE A 609 4.96 -41.94 31.56
C PHE A 609 4.54 -42.43 30.19
N ASP A 610 3.59 -41.72 29.55
CA ASP A 610 3.18 -41.98 28.19
C ASP A 610 3.54 -40.77 27.31
N MET A 611 4.04 -41.05 26.08
CA MET A 611 4.31 -40.04 25.08
C MET A 611 3.57 -40.42 23.79
N THR A 612 2.72 -39.50 23.33
CA THR A 612 2.07 -39.63 22.02
C THR A 612 2.63 -38.60 21.03
N TYR A 613 2.69 -39.02 19.77
CA TYR A 613 3.14 -38.19 18.69
C TYR A 613 2.01 -37.90 17.72
N SER A 614 1.89 -36.63 17.33
CA SER A 614 1.02 -36.20 16.24
C SER A 614 1.73 -35.21 15.35
N GLN A 615 1.24 -35.03 14.14
CA GLN A 615 1.83 -34.16 13.12
C GLN A 615 0.77 -33.32 12.48
N TYR A 616 0.96 -32.02 12.49
CA TYR A 616 0.19 -31.10 11.68
C TYR A 616 1.03 -30.64 10.47
N VAL A 617 0.40 -30.59 9.30
CA VAL A 617 0.97 -30.06 8.06
C VAL A 617 -0.02 -29.08 7.49
N GLY A 618 0.41 -27.85 7.27
CA GLY A 618 -0.38 -26.78 6.66
C GLY A 618 0.32 -26.23 5.40
N TRP A 619 -0.46 -25.98 4.37
CA TRP A 619 -0.01 -25.29 3.16
C TRP A 619 -0.92 -24.11 2.90
N LEU A 620 -0.36 -22.92 2.76
CA LEU A 620 -1.07 -21.67 2.49
C LEU A 620 -0.48 -21.00 1.25
N THR A 621 -1.32 -20.65 0.29
CA THR A 621 -0.94 -19.80 -0.86
C THR A 621 -1.88 -18.61 -0.95
N MET A 622 -1.32 -17.41 -1.08
CA MET A 622 -2.04 -16.14 -1.16
C MET A 622 -1.58 -15.35 -2.39
N LYS A 623 -2.08 -15.71 -3.56
CA LYS A 623 -1.81 -14.96 -4.80
C LYS A 623 -2.98 -14.05 -5.16
N ASP A 624 -2.75 -13.04 -5.98
CA ASP A 624 -3.77 -12.05 -6.36
C ASP A 624 -5.02 -12.67 -7.00
N ASN A 625 -4.84 -13.76 -7.75
CA ASN A 625 -5.92 -14.44 -8.47
C ASN A 625 -6.43 -15.69 -7.79
N TYR A 626 -5.74 -16.21 -6.77
CA TYR A 626 -6.25 -17.32 -5.97
C TYR A 626 -5.61 -17.38 -4.59
N GLN A 627 -6.40 -17.86 -3.63
CA GLN A 627 -5.95 -18.18 -2.29
C GLN A 627 -6.31 -19.65 -2.02
N LEU A 628 -5.40 -20.38 -1.41
CA LEU A 628 -5.60 -21.77 -1.10
C LEU A 628 -4.97 -22.11 0.24
N PHE A 629 -5.75 -22.73 1.11
CA PHE A 629 -5.30 -23.28 2.37
C PHE A 629 -5.59 -24.77 2.41
N VAL A 630 -4.58 -25.59 2.67
CA VAL A 630 -4.70 -27.03 2.85
C VAL A 630 -4.07 -27.40 4.18
N SER A 631 -4.76 -28.12 5.04
CA SER A 631 -4.15 -28.68 6.24
C SER A 631 -4.50 -30.17 6.42
N TYR A 632 -3.61 -30.85 7.13
CA TYR A 632 -3.76 -32.26 7.46
C TYR A 632 -3.21 -32.53 8.85
N TYR A 633 -3.93 -33.31 9.62
CA TYR A 633 -3.54 -33.72 10.96
C TYR A 633 -3.51 -35.24 11.13
N TYR A 634 -2.36 -35.78 11.52
CA TYR A 634 -2.14 -37.16 11.85
C TYR A 634 -2.12 -37.31 13.40
N PRO A 635 -2.68 -38.39 14.03
CA PRO A 635 -3.14 -39.63 13.43
C PRO A 635 -4.63 -39.67 13.04
N THR A 636 -5.41 -38.63 13.32
CA THR A 636 -6.86 -38.66 13.09
C THR A 636 -7.24 -38.61 11.62
N ASN A 637 -6.32 -38.25 10.74
CA ASN A 637 -6.51 -38.07 9.30
C ASN A 637 -7.53 -36.97 8.96
N ASP A 638 -7.62 -35.96 9.83
CA ASP A 638 -8.45 -34.81 9.56
C ASP A 638 -7.79 -33.88 8.53
N TYR A 639 -8.60 -33.28 7.69
CA TYR A 639 -8.13 -32.35 6.67
C TYR A 639 -9.04 -31.13 6.55
N ASN A 640 -8.44 -30.04 6.05
CA ASN A 640 -9.11 -28.84 5.62
C ASN A 640 -8.56 -28.43 4.25
N LEU A 641 -9.44 -28.17 3.30
CA LEU A 641 -9.13 -27.62 2.00
C LEU A 641 -10.07 -26.43 1.77
N THR A 642 -9.54 -25.24 1.83
CA THR A 642 -10.32 -23.99 1.68
C THR A 642 -9.64 -23.10 0.64
N GLY A 643 -10.41 -22.48 -0.23
CA GLY A 643 -9.85 -21.61 -1.23
C GLY A 643 -10.83 -20.64 -1.88
N MET A 644 -10.25 -19.67 -2.55
CA MET A 644 -10.91 -18.70 -3.41
C MET A 644 -10.15 -18.60 -4.72
N LEU A 645 -10.86 -18.61 -5.83
CA LEU A 645 -10.33 -18.41 -7.17
C LEU A 645 -11.05 -17.24 -7.84
N ARG A 646 -10.31 -16.25 -8.27
CA ARG A 646 -10.82 -15.14 -9.06
C ARG A 646 -10.99 -15.61 -10.51
N LEU A 647 -12.21 -15.56 -11.02
CA LEU A 647 -12.54 -16.03 -12.36
C LEU A 647 -12.41 -14.94 -13.43
N GLY A 648 -12.50 -13.68 -13.03
CA GLY A 648 -12.34 -12.53 -13.91
C GLY A 648 -12.88 -11.24 -13.31
N GLY A 649 -12.67 -10.14 -14.04
CA GLY A 649 -13.18 -8.83 -13.69
C GLY A 649 -13.29 -7.93 -14.89
N PHE A 650 -14.11 -6.91 -14.80
CA PHE A 650 -14.28 -5.87 -15.82
C PHE A 650 -14.77 -4.57 -15.21
N SER A 651 -14.41 -3.46 -15.82
CA SER A 651 -14.88 -2.14 -15.41
C SER A 651 -16.20 -1.81 -16.13
N LEU A 652 -17.24 -1.45 -15.38
CA LEU A 652 -18.52 -0.95 -15.90
C LEU A 652 -18.46 0.53 -16.22
N SER A 653 -17.63 1.26 -15.50
CA SER A 653 -17.41 2.69 -15.65
C SER A 653 -16.03 3.06 -15.10
N PRO A 654 -15.54 4.29 -15.30
CA PRO A 654 -14.29 4.74 -14.70
C PRO A 654 -14.18 4.63 -13.16
N ILE A 655 -15.31 4.45 -12.48
CA ILE A 655 -15.37 4.38 -11.00
C ILE A 655 -16.02 3.09 -10.49
N THR A 656 -16.33 2.12 -11.36
CA THR A 656 -17.07 0.91 -10.97
C THR A 656 -16.47 -0.32 -11.60
N ASP A 657 -15.96 -1.21 -10.76
CA ASP A 657 -15.41 -2.49 -11.14
C ASP A 657 -16.27 -3.65 -10.63
N VAL A 658 -16.34 -4.71 -11.41
CA VAL A 658 -17.02 -5.97 -11.06
C VAL A 658 -16.04 -7.13 -11.18
N TYR A 659 -16.00 -7.99 -10.17
CA TYR A 659 -15.18 -9.19 -10.13
C TYR A 659 -16.01 -10.41 -9.82
N SER A 660 -15.61 -11.56 -10.37
CA SER A 660 -16.24 -12.85 -10.11
C SER A 660 -15.27 -13.82 -9.45
N TYR A 661 -15.80 -14.61 -8.51
CA TYR A 661 -15.03 -15.53 -7.68
C TYR A 661 -15.71 -16.88 -7.56
N LEU A 662 -14.89 -17.93 -7.46
CA LEU A 662 -15.30 -19.25 -6.98
C LEU A 662 -14.69 -19.44 -5.59
N THR A 663 -15.50 -19.84 -4.62
CA THR A 663 -15.03 -20.19 -3.26
C THR A 663 -15.36 -21.62 -2.94
N PHE A 664 -14.53 -22.26 -2.14
CA PHE A 664 -14.79 -23.62 -1.65
C PHE A 664 -14.14 -23.84 -0.29
N SER A 665 -14.77 -24.69 0.51
CA SER A 665 -14.21 -25.18 1.78
C SER A 665 -14.68 -26.61 2.00
N PHE A 666 -13.75 -27.51 2.25
CA PHE A 666 -14.02 -28.91 2.55
C PHE A 666 -13.23 -29.33 3.78
N LYS A 667 -13.92 -29.63 4.88
CA LYS A 667 -13.31 -29.94 6.18
C LYS A 667 -13.91 -31.22 6.75
N THR A 668 -13.09 -32.02 7.43
CA THR A 668 -13.60 -33.15 8.24
C THR A 668 -14.12 -32.66 9.59
N ARG A 669 -13.41 -31.71 10.19
CA ARG A 669 -13.80 -31.00 11.42
C ARG A 669 -12.96 -29.72 11.54
N ASN A 670 -13.26 -28.87 12.51
CA ASN A 670 -12.38 -27.75 12.85
C ASN A 670 -11.17 -28.27 13.63
N ILE A 671 -9.99 -28.10 13.09
CA ILE A 671 -8.72 -28.60 13.63
C ILE A 671 -8.04 -27.47 14.43
N GLY A 672 -8.58 -27.15 15.64
CA GLY A 672 -7.86 -26.40 16.67
C GLY A 672 -7.38 -24.97 16.32
N LEU A 673 -6.48 -24.46 17.19
CA LEU A 673 -5.97 -23.08 17.17
C LEU A 673 -5.28 -22.69 15.85
N LEU A 674 -4.52 -23.59 15.23
CA LEU A 674 -3.78 -23.28 14.00
C LEU A 674 -4.70 -23.04 12.80
N ASP A 675 -5.79 -23.82 12.66
CA ASP A 675 -6.80 -23.56 11.63
C ASP A 675 -7.51 -22.23 11.86
N SER A 676 -7.74 -21.86 13.12
CA SER A 676 -8.32 -20.56 13.47
C SER A 676 -7.38 -19.41 13.16
N VAL A 677 -6.09 -19.54 13.44
CA VAL A 677 -5.08 -18.53 13.09
C VAL A 677 -4.97 -18.38 11.56
N PHE A 678 -4.91 -19.49 10.82
CA PHE A 678 -4.85 -19.42 9.35
C PHE A 678 -6.14 -18.93 8.71
N SER A 679 -7.30 -19.18 9.32
CA SER A 679 -8.57 -18.62 8.83
C SER A 679 -8.66 -17.10 8.96
N LEU A 680 -7.86 -16.47 9.84
CA LEU A 680 -7.74 -15.01 9.92
C LEU A 680 -7.08 -14.39 8.68
N PHE A 681 -6.27 -15.15 7.96
CA PHE A 681 -5.57 -14.68 6.75
C PHE A 681 -6.32 -15.01 5.45
N THR A 682 -7.35 -15.83 5.51
CA THR A 682 -8.16 -16.19 4.34
C THR A 682 -9.52 -15.50 4.42
N THR A 683 -9.73 -14.47 3.60
CA THR A 683 -11.05 -13.87 3.39
C THR A 683 -11.93 -14.85 2.59
N THR A 684 -12.39 -15.88 3.26
CA THR A 684 -13.29 -16.86 2.63
C THR A 684 -14.74 -16.45 2.81
N SER A 685 -15.59 -16.96 1.92
CA SER A 685 -17.03 -16.80 2.02
C SER A 685 -17.52 -17.20 3.42
N PRO A 686 -18.58 -16.57 3.93
CA PRO A 686 -19.14 -16.96 5.22
C PRO A 686 -19.45 -18.45 5.24
N ALA A 687 -18.67 -19.21 6.02
CA ALA A 687 -18.86 -20.65 6.16
C ALA A 687 -20.07 -20.91 7.02
N VAL A 688 -21.10 -21.50 6.45
CA VAL A 688 -22.31 -21.90 7.18
C VAL A 688 -22.13 -23.29 7.79
N TYR A 689 -21.50 -24.19 7.02
CA TYR A 689 -21.20 -25.57 7.44
C TYR A 689 -19.76 -25.93 7.06
N LEU A 690 -19.32 -27.13 7.46
CA LEU A 690 -17.96 -27.63 7.24
C LEU A 690 -17.57 -27.71 5.75
N ASN A 691 -18.55 -28.03 4.90
CA ASN A 691 -18.31 -28.19 3.46
C ASN A 691 -19.16 -27.19 2.66
N ASN A 692 -18.54 -26.41 1.81
CA ASN A 692 -19.22 -25.47 0.94
C ASN A 692 -18.50 -25.30 -0.40
N ILE A 693 -19.28 -24.89 -1.41
CA ILE A 693 -18.80 -24.39 -2.69
C ILE A 693 -19.71 -23.24 -3.13
N GLY A 694 -19.16 -22.16 -3.61
CA GLY A 694 -19.92 -20.99 -3.98
C GLY A 694 -19.33 -20.19 -5.12
N PHE A 695 -20.21 -19.46 -5.79
CA PHE A 695 -19.87 -18.48 -6.80
C PHE A 695 -20.29 -17.10 -6.29
N GLY A 696 -19.38 -16.12 -6.42
CA GLY A 696 -19.58 -14.77 -5.92
C GLY A 696 -19.28 -13.70 -6.94
N LEU A 697 -19.95 -12.57 -6.74
CA LEU A 697 -19.67 -11.31 -7.44
C LEU A 697 -19.29 -10.24 -6.41
N LEU A 698 -18.26 -9.47 -6.71
CA LEU A 698 -17.85 -8.27 -5.99
C LEU A 698 -18.04 -7.06 -6.90
N LEU A 699 -18.76 -6.08 -6.42
CA LEU A 699 -18.87 -4.76 -7.03
C LEU A 699 -18.16 -3.75 -6.13
N SER A 700 -17.19 -3.03 -6.69
CA SER A 700 -16.49 -1.93 -6.04
C SER A 700 -16.82 -0.63 -6.75
N SER A 701 -17.25 0.40 -6.02
CA SER A 701 -17.64 1.69 -6.60
C SER A 701 -17.61 2.82 -5.57
N TYR A 702 -18.10 4.00 -5.95
CA TYR A 702 -18.20 5.20 -5.11
C TYR A 702 -19.63 5.72 -5.06
N ALA A 703 -20.09 6.06 -3.85
CA ALA A 703 -21.35 6.76 -3.62
C ALA A 703 -21.10 8.01 -2.77
N PHE A 704 -21.55 9.18 -3.24
CA PHE A 704 -21.33 10.47 -2.57
C PHE A 704 -19.85 10.77 -2.26
N GLY A 705 -18.93 10.32 -3.14
CA GLY A 705 -17.50 10.47 -2.97
C GLY A 705 -16.86 9.45 -2.00
N MET A 706 -17.61 8.54 -1.41
CA MET A 706 -17.13 7.50 -0.50
C MET A 706 -17.07 6.14 -1.17
N PRO A 707 -15.99 5.35 -0.98
CA PRO A 707 -15.88 4.01 -1.54
C PRO A 707 -16.84 3.04 -0.86
N TYR A 708 -17.38 2.12 -1.63
CA TYR A 708 -18.15 1.00 -1.12
C TYR A 708 -17.87 -0.28 -1.91
N ASN A 709 -18.02 -1.42 -1.23
CA ASN A 709 -17.91 -2.75 -1.80
C ASN A 709 -19.18 -3.54 -1.47
N VAL A 710 -19.70 -4.25 -2.46
CA VAL A 710 -20.81 -5.18 -2.28
C VAL A 710 -20.42 -6.53 -2.85
N GLN A 711 -20.45 -7.56 -2.02
CA GLN A 711 -20.24 -8.94 -2.43
C GLN A 711 -21.51 -9.75 -2.27
N VAL A 712 -21.81 -10.59 -3.23
CA VAL A 712 -22.93 -11.52 -3.17
C VAL A 712 -22.46 -12.90 -3.60
N PHE A 713 -22.74 -13.91 -2.79
CA PHE A 713 -22.40 -15.31 -3.06
C PHE A 713 -23.64 -16.18 -3.09
N GLY A 714 -23.73 -17.08 -4.09
CA GLY A 714 -24.59 -18.25 -4.01
C GLY A 714 -23.74 -19.42 -3.51
N LEU A 715 -24.16 -20.09 -2.44
CA LEU A 715 -23.42 -21.16 -1.77
C LEU A 715 -24.24 -22.44 -1.70
N LEU A 716 -23.59 -23.58 -2.01
CA LEU A 716 -24.03 -24.90 -1.58
C LEU A 716 -23.23 -25.27 -0.33
N SER A 717 -23.90 -25.59 0.78
CA SER A 717 -23.23 -25.86 2.04
C SER A 717 -23.89 -27.02 2.81
N ASN A 718 -23.08 -27.91 3.38
CA ASN A 718 -23.53 -29.03 4.22
C ASN A 718 -22.41 -29.49 5.17
N ASP A 719 -22.75 -30.09 6.29
CA ASP A 719 -21.75 -30.67 7.22
C ASP A 719 -21.05 -31.90 6.63
N LYS A 720 -21.73 -32.67 5.76
CA LYS A 720 -21.15 -33.84 5.11
C LYS A 720 -20.88 -33.57 3.64
N LEU A 721 -19.66 -33.84 3.18
CA LEU A 721 -19.25 -33.67 1.79
C LEU A 721 -20.11 -34.49 0.81
N GLU A 722 -20.49 -35.72 1.19
CA GLU A 722 -21.34 -36.62 0.39
C GLU A 722 -22.75 -36.06 0.17
N ASP A 723 -23.27 -35.27 1.09
CA ASP A 723 -24.59 -34.68 1.03
C ASP A 723 -24.61 -33.32 0.30
N LEU A 724 -23.47 -32.71 0.06
CA LEU A 724 -23.36 -31.40 -0.57
C LEU A 724 -24.02 -31.31 -1.95
N PHE A 725 -23.86 -32.36 -2.75
CA PHE A 725 -24.41 -32.49 -4.12
C PHE A 725 -25.59 -33.45 -4.22
N ASN A 726 -26.17 -33.87 -3.10
CA ASN A 726 -27.33 -34.75 -3.11
C ASN A 726 -28.54 -34.01 -3.68
N SER A 727 -29.11 -34.52 -4.79
CA SER A 727 -30.23 -33.90 -5.51
C SER A 727 -31.48 -33.71 -4.66
N GLU A 728 -31.71 -34.56 -3.67
CA GLU A 728 -32.87 -34.46 -2.77
C GLU A 728 -32.67 -33.36 -1.70
N LYS A 729 -31.40 -33.11 -1.33
CA LYS A 729 -31.03 -32.13 -0.30
C LYS A 729 -30.56 -30.79 -0.88
N ILE A 730 -30.41 -30.64 -2.18
CA ILE A 730 -29.78 -29.46 -2.79
C ILE A 730 -30.51 -28.14 -2.45
N LYS A 731 -31.84 -28.18 -2.33
CA LYS A 731 -32.63 -26.99 -1.97
C LYS A 731 -32.35 -26.55 -0.52
N SER A 732 -32.21 -27.50 0.41
CA SER A 732 -31.92 -27.21 1.82
C SER A 732 -30.47 -26.79 2.03
N ASN A 733 -29.60 -27.12 1.08
CA ASN A 733 -28.16 -26.80 1.11
C ASN A 733 -27.82 -25.47 0.45
N PHE A 734 -28.77 -24.78 -0.19
CA PHE A 734 -28.51 -23.56 -0.91
C PHE A 734 -28.68 -22.33 -0.04
N PHE A 735 -27.64 -21.51 -0.01
CA PHE A 735 -27.57 -20.26 0.76
C PHE A 735 -27.23 -19.09 -0.14
N ILE A 736 -27.69 -17.91 0.23
CA ILE A 736 -27.21 -16.65 -0.31
C ILE A 736 -26.46 -15.92 0.80
N ALA A 737 -25.23 -15.52 0.52
CA ALA A 737 -24.44 -14.71 1.42
C ALA A 737 -24.16 -13.33 0.79
N GLY A 738 -24.26 -12.29 1.57
CA GLY A 738 -23.96 -10.92 1.17
C GLY A 738 -22.97 -10.27 2.15
N LEU A 739 -22.04 -9.50 1.61
CA LEU A 739 -21.14 -8.64 2.36
C LEU A 739 -21.24 -7.23 1.79
N VAL A 740 -21.42 -6.25 2.63
CA VAL A 740 -21.41 -4.82 2.29
C VAL A 740 -20.41 -4.11 3.18
N ASP A 741 -19.52 -3.37 2.57
CA ASP A 741 -18.52 -2.55 3.25
C ASP A 741 -18.58 -1.13 2.68
N VAL A 742 -18.81 -0.14 3.54
CA VAL A 742 -19.05 1.25 3.14
C VAL A 742 -18.31 2.21 4.07
N ALA A 743 -17.51 3.09 3.50
CA ALA A 743 -17.02 4.24 4.24
C ALA A 743 -18.12 5.29 4.36
N LEU A 744 -18.62 5.54 5.58
CA LEU A 744 -19.63 6.55 5.87
C LEU A 744 -19.00 7.94 6.03
N THR A 745 -17.84 8.00 6.65
CA THR A 745 -17.00 9.19 6.79
C THR A 745 -15.53 8.77 6.76
N LYS A 746 -14.63 9.74 6.85
CA LYS A 746 -13.17 9.46 6.92
C LYS A 746 -12.76 8.60 8.13
N SER A 747 -13.55 8.63 9.21
CA SER A 747 -13.25 7.91 10.47
C SER A 747 -14.31 6.88 10.84
N THR A 748 -15.35 6.72 10.06
CA THR A 748 -16.48 5.83 10.37
C THR A 748 -16.78 4.95 9.18
N THR A 749 -16.80 3.64 9.41
CA THR A 749 -17.10 2.64 8.40
C THR A 749 -18.29 1.78 8.85
N PHE A 750 -19.03 1.26 7.91
CA PHE A 750 -20.08 0.28 8.10
C PHE A 750 -19.68 -1.03 7.42
N GLU A 751 -19.82 -2.13 8.12
CA GLU A 751 -19.70 -3.47 7.56
C GLU A 751 -20.97 -4.27 7.88
N GLY A 752 -21.53 -4.95 6.87
CA GLY A 752 -22.68 -5.82 7.03
C GLY A 752 -22.48 -7.15 6.36
N LYS A 753 -22.64 -8.25 7.10
CA LYS A 753 -22.56 -9.64 6.62
C LYS A 753 -23.90 -10.30 6.86
N VAL A 754 -24.46 -10.96 5.85
CA VAL A 754 -25.73 -11.69 5.96
C VAL A 754 -25.59 -13.02 5.22
N THR A 755 -26.02 -14.10 5.82
CA THR A 755 -26.16 -15.40 5.18
C THR A 755 -27.57 -15.94 5.41
N LEU A 756 -28.26 -16.26 4.34
CA LEU A 756 -29.65 -16.71 4.32
C LEU A 756 -29.73 -18.13 3.75
N ASN A 757 -30.39 -19.03 4.47
CA ASN A 757 -30.88 -20.26 3.86
C ASN A 757 -32.22 -19.97 3.20
N LEU A 758 -32.32 -20.21 1.89
CA LEU A 758 -33.56 -19.90 1.14
C LEU A 758 -34.81 -20.69 1.61
N ASN A 759 -34.59 -21.85 2.24
CA ASN A 759 -35.69 -22.66 2.75
C ASN A 759 -36.04 -22.39 4.23
N GLN A 760 -35.15 -21.71 4.93
CA GLN A 760 -35.30 -21.35 6.35
C GLN A 760 -34.79 -19.91 6.60
N PRO A 761 -35.44 -18.91 5.97
CA PRO A 761 -34.97 -17.53 6.05
C PRO A 761 -35.02 -16.97 7.50
N GLU A 762 -35.84 -17.54 8.35
CA GLU A 762 -35.89 -17.19 9.78
C GLU A 762 -34.61 -17.57 10.55
N LYS A 763 -33.78 -18.43 9.99
CA LYS A 763 -32.45 -18.80 10.53
C LYS A 763 -31.31 -18.01 9.87
N ALA A 764 -31.57 -16.76 9.51
CA ALA A 764 -30.54 -15.89 8.95
C ALA A 764 -29.41 -15.68 9.96
N ILE A 765 -28.19 -15.78 9.46
CA ILE A 765 -26.98 -15.38 10.19
C ILE A 765 -26.63 -14.00 9.70
N TYR A 766 -26.40 -13.07 10.61
CA TYR A 766 -25.93 -11.74 10.22
C TYR A 766 -25.04 -11.13 11.29
N ASP A 767 -24.18 -10.24 10.83
CA ASP A 767 -23.41 -9.33 11.63
C ASP A 767 -23.35 -7.99 10.91
N MET A 768 -23.81 -6.93 11.55
CA MET A 768 -23.83 -5.58 11.00
C MET A 768 -23.26 -4.64 12.04
N SER A 769 -22.24 -3.88 11.69
CA SER A 769 -21.57 -3.00 12.63
C SER A 769 -21.14 -1.67 12.01
N ILE A 770 -21.14 -0.65 12.85
CA ILE A 770 -20.53 0.66 12.57
C ILE A 770 -19.34 0.80 13.50
N ALA A 771 -18.16 0.98 12.95
CA ALA A 771 -16.94 1.27 13.70
C ALA A 771 -16.53 2.72 13.48
N SER A 772 -16.25 3.44 14.55
CA SER A 772 -15.77 4.82 14.50
C SER A 772 -14.47 4.96 15.25
N THR A 773 -13.43 5.39 14.56
CA THR A 773 -12.14 5.74 15.16
C THR A 773 -12.28 7.06 15.90
N LEU A 774 -12.01 7.04 17.20
CA LEU A 774 -12.08 8.20 18.08
C LEU A 774 -10.70 8.83 18.31
N PHE A 775 -9.67 7.98 18.38
CA PHE A 775 -8.31 8.41 18.63
C PHE A 775 -7.37 7.75 17.62
N THR A 776 -6.52 8.57 17.00
CA THR A 776 -5.39 8.16 16.18
C THR A 776 -4.13 8.53 16.94
N ASP A 777 -3.70 7.67 17.87
CA ASP A 777 -2.56 7.95 18.71
C ASP A 777 -1.53 6.83 18.64
N ASN A 778 -0.29 7.21 18.41
CA ASN A 778 0.81 6.27 18.32
C ASN A 778 1.39 6.01 19.70
N ALA A 779 1.19 4.83 20.24
CA ALA A 779 1.80 4.38 21.47
C ALA A 779 2.58 3.08 21.25
N PHE A 780 3.78 3.02 21.82
CA PHE A 780 4.64 1.84 21.75
C PHE A 780 4.68 1.16 23.10
N LEU A 781 4.51 -0.17 23.11
CA LEU A 781 4.59 -1.01 24.28
C LEU A 781 5.78 -1.97 24.14
N PHE A 782 6.41 -2.29 25.25
CA PHE A 782 7.57 -3.18 25.30
C PHE A 782 8.69 -2.74 24.34
N GLY A 783 9.11 -1.49 24.49
CA GLY A 783 10.05 -0.86 23.57
C GLY A 783 9.36 -0.50 22.24
N ASN A 784 9.56 -1.29 21.22
CA ASN A 784 8.93 -1.16 19.90
C ASN A 784 8.32 -2.47 19.40
N ALA A 785 8.18 -3.46 20.26
CA ALA A 785 7.63 -4.76 19.88
C ALA A 785 6.14 -4.66 19.50
N ILE A 786 5.39 -3.77 20.15
CA ILE A 786 3.96 -3.57 19.93
C ILE A 786 3.72 -2.08 19.70
N TYR A 787 2.96 -1.80 18.64
CA TYR A 787 2.53 -0.47 18.27
C TYR A 787 1.00 -0.37 18.26
N LEU A 788 0.46 0.62 19.02
CA LEU A 788 -0.97 0.94 19.07
C LEU A 788 -1.25 2.12 18.12
N ARG A 789 -2.14 1.93 17.16
CA ARG A 789 -2.43 2.93 16.13
C ARG A 789 -3.71 3.69 16.38
N ASN A 790 -4.82 3.04 16.15
CA ASN A 790 -6.15 3.63 16.28
C ASN A 790 -6.89 3.00 17.42
N SER A 791 -7.76 3.76 18.06
CA SER A 791 -8.72 3.21 19.00
C SER A 791 -10.07 3.87 18.81
N GLY A 792 -11.14 3.14 19.11
CA GLY A 792 -12.48 3.62 18.83
C GLY A 792 -13.56 2.72 19.40
N ILE A 793 -14.78 2.95 18.94
CA ILE A 793 -15.97 2.22 19.39
C ILE A 793 -16.62 1.58 18.18
N THR A 794 -17.04 0.32 18.37
CA THR A 794 -17.93 -0.40 17.44
C THR A 794 -19.26 -0.61 18.11
N LEU A 795 -20.33 -0.37 17.35
CA LEU A 795 -21.70 -0.73 17.70
C LEU A 795 -22.22 -1.67 16.62
N GLY A 796 -22.75 -2.82 17.03
CA GLY A 796 -23.25 -3.78 16.05
C GLY A 796 -24.42 -4.61 16.56
N VAL A 797 -25.04 -5.31 15.62
CA VAL A 797 -26.06 -6.32 15.84
C VAL A 797 -25.60 -7.61 15.20
N THR A 798 -25.74 -8.72 15.91
CA THR A 798 -25.31 -10.01 15.40
C THR A 798 -26.29 -11.11 15.73
N ASN A 799 -26.33 -12.12 14.85
CA ASN A 799 -27.00 -13.39 15.06
C ASN A 799 -26.02 -14.50 14.65
N PRO A 800 -25.10 -14.88 15.51
CA PRO A 800 -24.12 -15.91 15.19
C PRO A 800 -24.76 -17.30 15.16
N LEU A 801 -24.35 -18.12 14.21
CA LEU A 801 -24.58 -19.55 14.22
C LEU A 801 -23.77 -20.20 15.34
N ALA A 802 -24.26 -20.18 16.55
CA ALA A 802 -23.66 -21.01 17.56
C ALA A 802 -24.78 -21.67 18.37
N GLU A 803 -24.76 -22.96 18.47
CA GLU A 803 -25.53 -23.72 19.42
C GLU A 803 -25.14 -23.38 20.88
N THR A 804 -24.22 -22.42 21.07
CA THR A 804 -23.67 -22.03 22.35
C THR A 804 -23.89 -20.55 22.64
N ILE A 805 -24.65 -20.25 23.71
CA ILE A 805 -24.63 -19.04 24.54
C ILE A 805 -25.11 -17.72 23.89
N LEU A 806 -24.73 -17.39 22.67
CA LEU A 806 -25.03 -16.11 22.05
C LEU A 806 -26.33 -16.17 21.24
N GLN A 807 -27.36 -15.58 21.80
CA GLN A 807 -28.60 -15.30 21.10
C GLN A 807 -28.42 -14.03 20.24
N HIS A 808 -29.34 -13.83 19.33
CA HIS A 808 -29.59 -12.61 18.62
C HIS A 808 -29.55 -11.38 19.54
N GLY A 809 -28.71 -10.39 19.28
CA GLY A 809 -28.47 -9.27 20.17
C GLY A 809 -27.66 -8.13 19.63
N ILE A 810 -27.50 -7.12 20.48
CA ILE A 810 -26.66 -5.93 20.21
C ILE A 810 -25.35 -6.08 20.95
N TYR A 811 -24.28 -5.62 20.34
CA TYR A 811 -22.99 -5.50 21.00
C TYR A 811 -22.41 -4.10 20.84
N THR A 812 -21.60 -3.71 21.80
CA THR A 812 -20.71 -2.55 21.69
C THR A 812 -19.38 -2.89 22.31
N HIS A 813 -18.31 -2.46 21.69
CA HIS A 813 -16.98 -2.62 22.23
C HIS A 813 -16.07 -1.44 21.91
N PHE A 814 -15.14 -1.20 22.80
CA PHE A 814 -13.96 -0.39 22.56
C PHE A 814 -12.89 -1.27 21.94
N PHE A 815 -12.31 -0.85 20.83
CA PHE A 815 -11.23 -1.56 20.14
C PHE A 815 -9.94 -0.75 20.14
N VAL A 816 -8.81 -1.46 20.01
CA VAL A 816 -7.49 -0.87 19.76
C VAL A 816 -6.83 -1.63 18.62
N GLU A 817 -6.44 -0.94 17.58
CA GLU A 817 -5.63 -1.54 16.51
C GLU A 817 -4.17 -1.65 16.98
N MET A 818 -3.67 -2.86 17.02
CA MET A 818 -2.34 -3.21 17.51
C MET A 818 -1.53 -3.87 16.39
N TYR A 819 -0.30 -3.42 16.22
CA TYR A 819 0.63 -3.96 15.23
C TYR A 819 1.87 -4.52 15.92
N THR A 820 2.33 -5.69 15.47
CA THR A 820 3.56 -6.29 15.94
C THR A 820 4.24 -7.05 14.78
N GLN A 821 5.46 -6.70 14.42
CA GLN A 821 6.25 -7.34 13.37
C GLN A 821 5.46 -7.61 12.07
N GLY A 822 4.62 -6.65 11.66
CA GLY A 822 3.78 -6.75 10.46
C GLY A 822 2.43 -7.46 10.65
N LEU A 823 2.14 -8.00 11.84
CA LEU A 823 0.84 -8.56 12.17
C LEU A 823 -0.07 -7.48 12.77
N LYS A 824 -1.28 -7.35 12.20
CA LYS A 824 -2.33 -6.49 12.73
C LYS A 824 -3.32 -7.31 13.57
N LEU A 825 -3.57 -6.87 14.79
CA LEU A 825 -4.57 -7.42 15.69
C LEU A 825 -5.47 -6.30 16.20
N CYS A 826 -6.70 -6.64 16.55
CA CYS A 826 -7.67 -5.68 17.08
C CYS A 826 -8.29 -6.22 18.38
N PRO A 827 -7.55 -6.15 19.51
CA PRO A 827 -8.14 -6.48 20.80
C PRO A 827 -9.29 -5.52 21.12
N SER A 828 -10.33 -6.08 21.73
CA SER A 828 -11.56 -5.35 22.06
C SER A 828 -12.11 -5.77 23.41
N VAL A 829 -12.70 -4.81 24.08
CA VAL A 829 -13.41 -5.01 25.36
C VAL A 829 -14.83 -4.49 25.21
N GLY A 830 -15.83 -5.29 25.53
CA GLY A 830 -17.20 -4.87 25.27
C GLY A 830 -18.28 -5.60 26.03
N VAL A 831 -19.49 -5.27 25.64
CA VAL A 831 -20.74 -5.81 26.22
C VAL A 831 -21.61 -6.33 25.08
N PHE A 832 -22.18 -7.49 25.27
CA PHE A 832 -23.23 -8.05 24.43
C PHE A 832 -24.54 -8.15 25.23
N ALA A 833 -25.61 -7.71 24.61
CA ALA A 833 -26.97 -7.75 25.18
C ALA A 833 -27.89 -8.55 24.24
N PRO A 834 -28.36 -9.75 24.65
CA PRO A 834 -29.38 -10.46 23.90
C PRO A 834 -30.67 -9.65 23.77
N PHE A 835 -31.33 -9.69 22.60
CA PHE A 835 -32.63 -9.01 22.47
C PHE A 835 -33.68 -9.54 23.42
N SER A 836 -33.63 -10.81 23.76
CA SER A 836 -34.50 -11.41 24.79
C SER A 836 -34.37 -10.72 26.16
N GLU A 837 -33.15 -10.32 26.51
CA GLU A 837 -32.89 -9.60 27.76
C GLU A 837 -33.36 -8.13 27.69
N LEU A 838 -33.13 -7.46 26.55
CA LEU A 838 -33.53 -6.07 26.33
C LEU A 838 -35.06 -5.87 26.30
N THR A 839 -35.81 -6.93 25.99
CA THR A 839 -37.28 -6.89 25.92
C THR A 839 -37.99 -7.35 27.18
N LYS A 840 -37.25 -7.72 28.25
CA LYS A 840 -37.84 -8.05 29.56
C LYS A 840 -38.53 -6.84 30.17
N PRO A 841 -39.65 -7.03 30.86
CA PRO A 841 -40.32 -5.95 31.56
C PRO A 841 -39.42 -5.25 32.59
N ALA A 842 -39.66 -3.98 32.84
CA ALA A 842 -38.96 -3.23 33.87
C ALA A 842 -39.15 -3.87 35.23
N GLY A 843 -38.08 -4.18 35.92
CA GLY A 843 -38.08 -4.86 37.22
C GLY A 843 -37.72 -6.35 37.18
N GLU A 844 -37.57 -6.93 35.99
CA GLU A 844 -36.98 -8.26 35.84
C GLU A 844 -35.46 -8.20 35.73
N SER A 845 -34.78 -9.24 36.26
CA SER A 845 -33.32 -9.38 36.14
C SER A 845 -32.94 -9.54 34.67
N GLN A 846 -31.98 -8.74 34.21
CA GLN A 846 -31.41 -8.78 32.85
C GLN A 846 -30.01 -9.35 32.90
N GLU A 847 -29.65 -10.14 31.89
CA GLU A 847 -28.34 -10.74 31.73
C GLU A 847 -27.57 -10.10 30.59
N PHE A 848 -26.34 -9.60 30.89
CA PHE A 848 -25.41 -9.03 29.92
C PHE A 848 -24.12 -9.80 29.95
N LEU A 849 -23.50 -9.96 28.75
CA LEU A 849 -22.22 -10.63 28.60
C LEU A 849 -21.14 -9.58 28.44
N PHE A 850 -20.22 -9.47 29.41
CA PHE A 850 -18.96 -8.74 29.24
C PHE A 850 -17.93 -9.65 28.57
N TYR A 851 -17.17 -9.14 27.59
CA TYR A 851 -16.17 -9.93 26.91
C TYR A 851 -14.87 -9.17 26.65
N LEU A 852 -13.78 -9.91 26.65
CA LEU A 852 -12.49 -9.53 26.06
C LEU A 852 -12.32 -10.38 24.81
N GLY A 853 -12.16 -9.75 23.67
CA GLY A 853 -12.09 -10.43 22.39
C GLY A 853 -10.92 -9.98 21.54
N LEU A 854 -10.68 -10.73 20.49
CA LEU A 854 -9.65 -10.45 19.50
C LEU A 854 -10.24 -10.56 18.08
N ASN A 855 -9.94 -9.57 17.25
CA ASN A 855 -10.32 -9.52 15.84
C ASN A 855 -9.15 -9.11 14.97
N SER A 856 -9.27 -9.27 13.66
CA SER A 856 -8.34 -8.71 12.68
C SER A 856 -8.76 -7.30 12.22
N SER A 857 -9.98 -6.89 12.52
CA SER A 857 -10.55 -5.58 12.18
C SER A 857 -11.39 -5.03 13.32
N PRO A 858 -11.72 -3.72 13.35
CA PRO A 858 -12.62 -3.15 14.34
C PRO A 858 -14.08 -3.63 14.19
N HIS A 859 -14.43 -4.25 13.05
CA HIS A 859 -15.78 -4.72 12.77
C HIS A 859 -16.03 -6.16 13.22
N GLY A 860 -17.32 -6.46 13.40
CA GLY A 860 -17.81 -7.79 13.74
C GLY A 860 -17.70 -8.12 15.23
N PHE A 861 -18.48 -9.13 15.66
CA PHE A 861 -18.38 -9.65 16.99
C PHE A 861 -17.06 -10.43 17.16
N PRO A 862 -16.19 -10.06 18.11
CA PRO A 862 -14.84 -10.61 18.20
C PRO A 862 -14.83 -12.06 18.69
N LEU A 863 -13.77 -12.79 18.35
CA LEU A 863 -13.48 -14.07 18.99
C LEU A 863 -13.26 -13.84 20.49
N SER A 864 -14.15 -14.33 21.32
CA SER A 864 -14.09 -14.13 22.76
C SER A 864 -12.93 -14.93 23.36
N LEU A 865 -11.96 -14.24 23.97
CA LEU A 865 -10.88 -14.83 24.76
C LEU A 865 -11.33 -15.08 26.20
N PHE A 866 -12.23 -14.24 26.70
CA PHE A 866 -12.79 -14.32 28.04
C PHE A 866 -14.19 -13.69 28.04
N SER A 867 -15.15 -14.32 28.70
CA SER A 867 -16.50 -13.77 28.88
C SER A 867 -16.97 -13.95 30.31
N LEU A 868 -17.68 -12.93 30.84
CA LEU A 868 -18.29 -12.92 32.15
C LEU A 868 -19.77 -12.51 32.00
N SER A 869 -20.66 -13.37 32.39
CA SER A 869 -22.09 -13.04 32.50
C SER A 869 -22.34 -12.24 33.78
N LEU A 870 -23.03 -11.11 33.66
CA LEU A 870 -23.50 -10.30 34.79
C LEU A 870 -25.01 -10.23 34.76
N GLN A 871 -25.63 -10.58 35.86
CA GLN A 871 -27.08 -10.39 36.10
C GLN A 871 -27.29 -9.07 36.83
N THR A 872 -28.13 -8.22 36.31
CA THR A 872 -28.59 -7.04 37.05
C THR A 872 -29.74 -7.46 37.97
N GLU A 873 -29.64 -7.16 39.26
CA GLU A 873 -30.81 -7.30 40.14
C GLU A 873 -31.87 -6.28 39.69
N GLY A 874 -33.08 -6.74 39.44
CA GLY A 874 -34.19 -5.87 39.05
C GLY A 874 -34.53 -4.91 40.20
N TYR A 875 -34.36 -3.60 39.98
CA TYR A 875 -34.86 -2.54 40.84
C TYR A 875 -36.25 -2.10 40.43
#